data_6a255ae26dd4c055bf2014279eecaf73
#
_entry.id   6a255ae26dd4c055bf2014279eecaf73
#
_cell.length_a   1.000
_cell.length_b   1.000
_cell.length_c   1.000
_cell.angle_alpha   90.00
_cell.angle_beta   90.00
_cell.angle_gamma   90.00
#
_symmetry.space_group_name_H-M   'P 1'
#
loop_
_entity.id
_entity.type
_entity.pdbx_description
1 polymer ?
#
loop_
_entity_poly.entity_id
_entity_poly.type
_entity_poly.pdbx_seq_one_letter_code
_entity_poly.pdbx_strand_id
1 'polypeptide(L)'
;MAEDYLATQRFYRETDDAGQVRALRPAERARPTAAQIPQAAAAEFLVEHATELQIDPQWLSGTALVAATEAGEISADEIELRFASEQTQFDTTTVAYQQTWRGIPVWRTGVTVTMRRAPTRVTGVQTTCYPEIEVELPEPPVIDATVIGRRGLVARALRLGHAPLAVARDEKLSAEDQRAGIVSNRLVVFRYEAARRFSDERRPARAEPGASEPAEPGAVSGAPQFPFDISGAPDVADGTFRLAREVIFTLPTPPRGRVTWLAIIDLETRDLLYLRPFTADVSGLVFERDPLTAGGTALPNANTATLNGFRASVTLPGLTPPAAGADQTLTGENVGVQDFEVFTVTPPTEPPGDDFDYASRTNDFAAVNAYFHNDWFFRYAADLGFSRGTYFGGTTFPLPIDHRGRFGSTDGIEVNASCSGNGMGGIANADYELASLADTANPIGLATDRRIVLHELGGHGILYDHVNFANFGFAHSAGDSFAAILSDPDTQAADRFLTFPWVASVIARRHDRPVGGGWGWGGTNDTGGYSSEQILSTSHFRIYRSLGGDSVHLGTRRFAARVTAYLMLRAVGTLTPMTNPGSAAQWVQALLDADAGDWTSEGLAGGAYGKVIRWAFEKQGLYQATGAPSPVTQEGVPPAVDVYIDDGRHGEYQYQPVHWNCQNVWSRRFADNGTVHEDPWLGQPNFAYVRVRNRGTQTATNVIVRGFHCNPGAGLTWPDDWQAMTTAQIAVSDIPPGGEVTVGPFTWTPSQPDHECLLMVASAAGDPSNIDVFGPGESIEEWRLVPHDNNIGQRNVHPVPAAGGAAGIMAVLDGRAFTVRNPFHRRVPVQLDVALPTLLAERRWRVEVATPGGTSFHLAAGASRQVRLRVVPGTDVSAAEVAQATDREVRVSVIQDGILVGGMSYELDPARAEALPQDGCPEHPGAPAECGDRCRRPARDLLRCLELPEAPIGRVRLKSVQVEIEMKDC
;
A
#
# COMPACT_ATOMS: atom_id res chain seq x y z
N MET A 1 -2.79 -7.85 -7.12
CA MET A 1 -3.33 -9.23 -7.04
C MET A 1 -4.15 -9.32 -5.78
N ALA A 2 -5.37 -9.80 -5.84
CA ALA A 2 -6.24 -10.01 -4.69
C ALA A 2 -6.06 -11.44 -4.18
N GLU A 3 -6.01 -11.64 -2.87
CA GLU A 3 -5.94 -12.95 -2.23
C GLU A 3 -7.29 -13.26 -1.57
N ASP A 4 -7.85 -14.43 -1.82
CA ASP A 4 -9.14 -14.89 -1.32
C ASP A 4 -8.98 -16.25 -0.63
N TYR A 5 -9.66 -16.45 0.50
CA TYR A 5 -9.62 -17.71 1.24
C TYR A 5 -10.78 -18.62 0.85
N LEU A 6 -10.48 -19.73 0.21
CA LEU A 6 -11.46 -20.76 -0.13
C LEU A 6 -11.69 -21.68 1.08
N ALA A 7 -12.63 -21.32 1.95
CA ALA A 7 -12.91 -22.01 3.20
C ALA A 7 -13.28 -23.50 3.04
N THR A 8 -13.91 -23.86 1.92
CA THR A 8 -14.31 -25.25 1.63
C THR A 8 -13.12 -26.15 1.33
N GLN A 9 -11.98 -25.61 0.90
CA GLN A 9 -10.82 -26.36 0.44
C GLN A 9 -9.52 -26.01 1.19
N ARG A 10 -9.54 -24.99 2.06
CA ARG A 10 -8.41 -24.53 2.85
C ARG A 10 -7.23 -24.02 2.01
N PHE A 11 -7.53 -23.22 0.99
CA PHE A 11 -6.55 -22.56 0.13
C PHE A 11 -6.75 -21.05 0.12
N TYR A 12 -5.64 -20.32 -0.01
CA TYR A 12 -5.63 -18.93 -0.43
C TYR A 12 -5.52 -18.88 -1.96
N ARG A 13 -6.38 -18.11 -2.59
CA ARG A 13 -6.41 -17.88 -4.03
C ARG A 13 -6.10 -16.43 -4.33
N GLU A 14 -5.07 -16.21 -5.14
CA GLU A 14 -4.73 -14.87 -5.65
C GLU A 14 -5.33 -14.68 -7.05
N THR A 15 -5.99 -13.54 -7.27
CA THR A 15 -6.53 -13.17 -8.58
C THR A 15 -5.93 -11.87 -9.08
N ASP A 16 -5.82 -11.70 -10.40
CA ASP A 16 -5.45 -10.44 -11.02
C ASP A 16 -6.66 -9.50 -11.17
N ASP A 17 -6.37 -8.34 -11.78
CA ASP A 17 -7.34 -7.28 -12.00
C ASP A 17 -8.50 -7.66 -12.95
N ALA A 18 -8.31 -8.68 -13.77
CA ALA A 18 -9.34 -9.23 -14.64
C ALA A 18 -10.14 -10.36 -13.97
N GLY A 19 -9.85 -10.67 -12.69
CA GLY A 19 -10.47 -11.77 -11.95
C GLY A 19 -9.93 -13.15 -12.32
N GLN A 20 -8.81 -13.22 -13.06
CA GLN A 20 -8.16 -14.48 -13.38
C GLN A 20 -7.31 -14.95 -12.21
N VAL A 21 -7.38 -16.23 -11.87
CA VAL A 21 -6.56 -16.83 -10.82
C VAL A 21 -5.09 -16.81 -11.22
N ARG A 22 -4.23 -16.39 -10.29
CA ARG A 22 -2.77 -16.28 -10.48
C ARG A 22 -1.99 -17.16 -9.53
N ALA A 23 -2.53 -17.44 -8.34
CA ALA A 23 -1.92 -18.39 -7.43
C ALA A 23 -2.96 -19.11 -6.57
N LEU A 24 -2.60 -20.34 -6.14
CA LEU A 24 -3.32 -21.11 -5.14
C LEU A 24 -2.30 -21.64 -4.12
N ARG A 25 -2.52 -21.35 -2.84
CA ARG A 25 -1.63 -21.74 -1.74
C ARG A 25 -2.42 -22.41 -0.62
N PRO A 26 -1.96 -23.55 -0.07
CA PRO A 26 -2.59 -24.13 1.11
C PRO A 26 -2.58 -23.16 2.30
N ALA A 27 -3.73 -23.00 2.96
CA ALA A 27 -3.85 -22.18 4.18
C ALA A 27 -3.30 -22.88 5.42
N GLU A 28 -3.22 -24.20 5.39
CA GLU A 28 -2.66 -25.04 6.43
C GLU A 28 -1.49 -25.86 5.87
N ARG A 29 -0.84 -26.63 6.74
CA ARG A 29 0.23 -27.53 6.29
C ARG A 29 -0.30 -28.49 5.21
N ALA A 30 0.24 -28.38 4.01
CA ALA A 30 -0.17 -29.16 2.85
C ALA A 30 -0.15 -30.68 3.15
N ARG A 31 -1.16 -31.40 2.71
CA ARG A 31 -1.24 -32.87 2.85
C ARG A 31 -0.27 -33.54 1.91
N PRO A 32 0.30 -34.71 2.29
CA PRO A 32 1.08 -35.50 1.36
C PRO A 32 0.24 -35.91 0.13
N THR A 33 0.83 -35.83 -1.05
CA THR A 33 0.23 -36.34 -2.29
C THR A 33 0.37 -37.86 -2.36
N ALA A 34 -0.51 -38.54 -3.10
CA ALA A 34 -0.38 -39.98 -3.33
C ALA A 34 0.77 -40.29 -4.30
N ALA A 35 0.94 -39.45 -5.31
CA ALA A 35 2.00 -39.58 -6.29
C ALA A 35 3.39 -39.24 -5.70
N GLN A 36 4.37 -40.11 -5.96
CA GLN A 36 5.74 -39.91 -5.49
C GLN A 36 6.65 -39.22 -6.52
N ILE A 37 6.28 -39.27 -7.79
CA ILE A 37 6.98 -38.60 -8.90
C ILE A 37 6.48 -37.17 -8.98
N PRO A 38 7.37 -36.14 -8.96
CA PRO A 38 6.95 -34.73 -8.91
C PRO A 38 6.00 -34.31 -10.04
N GLN A 39 6.26 -34.75 -11.26
CA GLN A 39 5.39 -34.45 -12.42
C GLN A 39 4.00 -35.04 -12.25
N ALA A 40 3.89 -36.30 -11.77
CA ALA A 40 2.61 -36.93 -11.51
C ALA A 40 1.85 -36.24 -10.36
N ALA A 41 2.56 -35.86 -9.30
CA ALA A 41 1.97 -35.13 -8.18
C ALA A 41 1.48 -33.72 -8.60
N ALA A 42 2.22 -33.05 -9.47
CA ALA A 42 1.81 -31.77 -10.03
C ALA A 42 0.55 -31.90 -10.92
N ALA A 43 0.53 -32.89 -11.82
CA ALA A 43 -0.61 -33.13 -12.71
C ALA A 43 -1.87 -33.54 -11.92
N GLU A 44 -1.74 -34.44 -10.94
CA GLU A 44 -2.83 -34.84 -10.04
C GLU A 44 -3.42 -33.63 -9.32
N PHE A 45 -2.58 -32.76 -8.75
CA PHE A 45 -3.00 -31.54 -8.08
C PHE A 45 -3.72 -30.55 -9.02
N LEU A 46 -3.19 -30.36 -10.23
CA LEU A 46 -3.79 -29.45 -11.21
C LEU A 46 -5.16 -29.94 -11.69
N VAL A 47 -5.35 -31.25 -11.84
CA VAL A 47 -6.64 -31.87 -12.19
C VAL A 47 -7.64 -31.74 -11.03
N GLU A 48 -7.19 -32.00 -9.80
CA GLU A 48 -8.04 -31.91 -8.60
C GLU A 48 -8.54 -30.47 -8.35
N HIS A 49 -7.71 -29.47 -8.65
CA HIS A 49 -8.00 -28.05 -8.41
C HIS A 49 -8.22 -27.24 -9.71
N ALA A 50 -8.59 -27.90 -10.78
CA ALA A 50 -8.74 -27.26 -12.09
C ALA A 50 -9.78 -26.13 -12.10
N THR A 51 -10.91 -26.35 -11.40
CA THR A 51 -11.98 -25.33 -11.27
C THR A 51 -11.50 -24.07 -10.55
N GLU A 52 -10.75 -24.25 -9.45
CA GLU A 52 -10.22 -23.13 -8.66
C GLU A 52 -9.14 -22.37 -9.42
N LEU A 53 -8.36 -23.05 -10.24
CA LEU A 53 -7.31 -22.48 -11.07
C LEU A 53 -7.82 -21.91 -12.38
N GLN A 54 -9.10 -22.10 -12.71
CA GLN A 54 -9.71 -21.69 -13.98
C GLN A 54 -9.01 -22.31 -15.20
N ILE A 55 -8.60 -23.58 -15.08
CA ILE A 55 -8.01 -24.36 -16.15
C ILE A 55 -8.94 -25.54 -16.49
N ASP A 56 -8.91 -25.98 -17.75
CA ASP A 56 -9.63 -27.19 -18.13
C ASP A 56 -8.76 -28.43 -17.82
N PRO A 57 -9.26 -29.43 -17.07
CA PRO A 57 -8.54 -30.68 -16.84
C PRO A 57 -8.06 -31.37 -18.11
N GLN A 58 -8.79 -31.18 -19.23
CA GLN A 58 -8.43 -31.75 -20.52
C GLN A 58 -7.12 -31.19 -21.07
N TRP A 59 -6.69 -30.00 -20.67
CA TRP A 59 -5.40 -29.42 -21.08
C TRP A 59 -4.19 -30.25 -20.63
N LEU A 60 -4.38 -31.15 -19.65
CA LEU A 60 -3.37 -32.08 -19.15
C LEU A 60 -3.53 -33.50 -19.76
N SER A 61 -4.56 -33.74 -20.56
CA SER A 61 -4.84 -35.05 -21.11
C SER A 61 -3.84 -35.44 -22.21
N GLY A 62 -3.04 -36.44 -21.92
CA GLY A 62 -2.20 -37.17 -22.90
C GLY A 62 -0.71 -36.83 -22.92
N THR A 63 -0.27 -35.73 -22.34
CA THR A 63 1.13 -35.26 -22.46
C THR A 63 1.83 -34.87 -21.15
N ALA A 64 1.25 -35.12 -20.01
CA ALA A 64 1.88 -34.84 -18.72
C ALA A 64 3.24 -35.56 -18.49
N LEU A 65 3.59 -36.51 -19.36
CA LEU A 65 4.79 -37.34 -19.27
C LEU A 65 5.69 -37.29 -20.52
N VAL A 66 5.31 -36.58 -21.60
CA VAL A 66 6.12 -36.50 -22.82
C VAL A 66 6.79 -35.12 -22.88
N ALA A 67 8.12 -35.12 -22.87
CA ALA A 67 8.92 -33.91 -22.95
C ALA A 67 8.58 -33.11 -24.22
N ALA A 68 8.57 -31.78 -24.09
CA ALA A 68 8.32 -30.81 -25.17
C ALA A 68 9.28 -30.90 -26.38
N THR A 69 10.15 -31.89 -26.42
CA THR A 69 11.19 -32.08 -27.43
C THR A 69 10.75 -32.85 -28.67
N GLU A 70 9.56 -33.47 -28.66
CA GLU A 70 9.00 -34.14 -29.89
C GLU A 70 7.80 -33.36 -30.43
N ALA A 71 8.04 -32.14 -30.86
CA ALA A 71 7.07 -31.34 -31.56
C ALA A 71 6.92 -31.85 -33.01
N GLY A 72 6.01 -32.79 -33.28
CA GLY A 72 5.79 -33.39 -34.58
C GLY A 72 4.42 -33.11 -35.17
N GLU A 73 3.39 -32.92 -34.40
CA GLU A 73 2.03 -32.75 -34.89
C GLU A 73 1.35 -31.54 -34.26
N ILE A 74 0.63 -30.78 -35.08
CA ILE A 74 -0.29 -29.74 -34.59
C ILE A 74 -1.38 -30.52 -33.85
N SER A 75 -1.46 -30.31 -32.52
CA SER A 75 -2.50 -30.94 -31.73
C SER A 75 -3.89 -30.56 -32.24
N ALA A 76 -4.81 -31.50 -32.24
CA ALA A 76 -6.21 -31.22 -32.54
C ALA A 76 -6.88 -30.44 -31.40
N ASP A 77 -6.31 -30.50 -30.19
CA ASP A 77 -6.80 -29.78 -29.03
C ASP A 77 -6.35 -28.32 -29.06
N GLU A 78 -7.28 -27.42 -28.82
CA GLU A 78 -7.09 -26.01 -29.05
C GLU A 78 -6.14 -25.42 -28.02
N ILE A 79 -6.25 -25.80 -26.75
CA ILE A 79 -5.35 -25.40 -25.65
C ILE A 79 -4.80 -26.62 -24.94
N GLU A 80 -3.51 -26.64 -24.66
CA GLU A 80 -2.81 -27.66 -23.87
C GLU A 80 -1.83 -27.07 -22.87
N LEU A 81 -1.56 -27.82 -21.80
CA LEU A 81 -0.46 -27.58 -20.87
C LEU A 81 0.64 -28.65 -21.11
N ARG A 82 1.74 -28.25 -21.71
CA ARG A 82 2.88 -29.13 -22.00
C ARG A 82 3.94 -29.01 -20.93
N PHE A 83 4.48 -30.15 -20.48
CA PHE A 83 5.61 -30.17 -19.56
C PHE A 83 6.78 -29.36 -20.13
N ALA A 84 7.27 -28.39 -19.35
CA ALA A 84 8.36 -27.51 -19.74
C ALA A 84 9.66 -27.85 -19.00
N SER A 85 9.60 -27.97 -17.67
CA SER A 85 10.78 -28.25 -16.86
C SER A 85 10.44 -28.80 -15.47
N GLU A 86 11.39 -29.49 -14.86
CA GLU A 86 11.42 -29.85 -13.44
C GLU A 86 12.76 -29.38 -12.86
N GLN A 87 12.69 -28.63 -11.77
CA GLN A 87 13.87 -28.17 -11.06
C GLN A 87 13.75 -28.52 -9.58
N THR A 88 14.83 -29.06 -9.01
CA THR A 88 14.90 -29.34 -7.59
C THR A 88 16.02 -28.53 -6.97
N GLN A 89 15.68 -27.75 -5.94
CA GLN A 89 16.63 -26.99 -5.16
C GLN A 89 16.35 -27.24 -3.67
N PHE A 90 17.32 -27.83 -2.98
CA PHE A 90 17.18 -28.31 -1.59
C PHE A 90 16.03 -29.33 -1.45
N ASP A 91 15.04 -29.04 -0.56
CA ASP A 91 13.86 -29.87 -0.31
C ASP A 91 12.66 -29.49 -1.21
N THR A 92 12.82 -28.51 -2.08
CA THR A 92 11.77 -27.97 -2.93
C THR A 92 11.95 -28.41 -4.37
N THR A 93 10.89 -28.91 -4.98
CA THR A 93 10.82 -29.23 -6.40
C THR A 93 9.76 -28.35 -7.06
N THR A 94 10.10 -27.76 -8.18
CA THR A 94 9.22 -26.95 -9.01
C THR A 94 9.02 -27.65 -10.36
N VAL A 95 7.76 -27.87 -10.72
CA VAL A 95 7.35 -28.44 -12.00
C VAL A 95 6.61 -27.38 -12.79
N ALA A 96 7.05 -27.10 -14.01
CA ALA A 96 6.49 -26.09 -14.88
C ALA A 96 5.85 -26.68 -16.14
N TYR A 97 4.68 -26.17 -16.50
CA TYR A 97 3.96 -26.46 -17.73
C TYR A 97 3.77 -25.20 -18.53
N GLN A 98 4.04 -25.25 -19.84
CA GLN A 98 3.81 -24.17 -20.80
C GLN A 98 2.42 -24.30 -21.39
N GLN A 99 1.65 -23.22 -21.40
CA GLN A 99 0.39 -23.17 -22.15
C GLN A 99 0.69 -23.05 -23.63
N THR A 100 0.00 -23.86 -24.44
CA THR A 100 0.07 -23.82 -25.91
C THR A 100 -1.32 -23.71 -26.50
N TRP A 101 -1.42 -23.05 -27.65
CA TRP A 101 -2.60 -23.02 -28.49
C TRP A 101 -2.29 -23.72 -29.82
N ARG A 102 -2.99 -24.80 -30.12
CA ARG A 102 -2.69 -25.67 -31.27
C ARG A 102 -1.20 -26.03 -31.38
N GLY A 103 -0.59 -26.31 -30.23
CA GLY A 103 0.84 -26.62 -30.13
C GLY A 103 1.81 -25.45 -30.23
N ILE A 104 1.32 -24.23 -30.49
CA ILE A 104 2.13 -22.99 -30.50
C ILE A 104 2.21 -22.44 -29.08
N PRO A 105 3.40 -22.16 -28.54
CA PRO A 105 3.54 -21.58 -27.20
C PRO A 105 2.80 -20.24 -27.09
N VAL A 106 1.98 -20.09 -26.04
CA VAL A 106 1.43 -18.78 -25.66
C VAL A 106 2.51 -18.06 -24.86
N TRP A 107 2.85 -16.87 -25.25
CA TRP A 107 4.03 -16.17 -24.75
C TRP A 107 3.96 -15.88 -23.25
N ARG A 108 4.96 -16.33 -22.51
CA ARG A 108 5.08 -16.19 -21.05
C ARG A 108 3.86 -16.67 -20.27
N THR A 109 3.18 -17.72 -20.72
CA THR A 109 2.04 -18.30 -20.02
C THR A 109 2.27 -19.75 -19.66
N GLY A 110 1.70 -20.17 -18.55
CA GLY A 110 1.83 -21.53 -18.08
C GLY A 110 1.45 -21.68 -16.61
N VAL A 111 1.73 -22.85 -16.07
CA VAL A 111 1.47 -23.20 -14.66
C VAL A 111 2.75 -23.73 -14.04
N THR A 112 3.04 -23.26 -12.83
CA THR A 112 4.16 -23.74 -12.04
C THR A 112 3.65 -24.30 -10.72
N VAL A 113 3.98 -25.57 -10.44
CA VAL A 113 3.61 -26.25 -9.20
C VAL A 113 4.87 -26.43 -8.35
N THR A 114 4.83 -25.87 -7.15
CA THR A 114 5.92 -25.97 -6.17
C THR A 114 5.56 -26.98 -5.09
N MET A 115 6.46 -27.87 -4.77
CA MET A 115 6.26 -28.93 -3.78
C MET A 115 7.49 -29.17 -2.93
N ARG A 116 7.28 -29.64 -1.70
CA ARG A 116 8.33 -30.13 -0.81
C ARG A 116 8.36 -31.66 -0.82
N ARG A 117 9.54 -32.21 -0.66
CA ARG A 117 9.77 -33.66 -0.59
C ARG A 117 9.76 -34.18 0.85
N ALA A 118 9.62 -35.47 0.99
CA ALA A 118 9.73 -36.28 2.21
C ALA A 118 8.70 -35.95 3.32
N PRO A 119 7.44 -36.24 3.15
CA PRO A 119 6.75 -36.72 1.94
C PRO A 119 6.42 -35.59 0.96
N THR A 120 6.19 -35.94 -0.31
CA THR A 120 5.81 -34.98 -1.34
C THR A 120 4.51 -34.26 -1.00
N ARG A 121 4.55 -32.93 -1.00
CA ARG A 121 3.41 -32.05 -0.68
C ARG A 121 3.44 -30.83 -1.57
N VAL A 122 2.35 -30.53 -2.25
CA VAL A 122 2.23 -29.29 -3.01
C VAL A 122 2.10 -28.11 -2.04
N THR A 123 2.99 -27.14 -2.17
CA THR A 123 3.06 -25.96 -1.30
C THR A 123 2.53 -24.70 -1.99
N GLY A 124 2.34 -24.73 -3.30
CA GLY A 124 1.77 -23.65 -4.05
C GLY A 124 1.70 -23.92 -5.54
N VAL A 125 0.79 -23.25 -6.20
CA VAL A 125 0.64 -23.20 -7.64
C VAL A 125 0.58 -21.75 -8.07
N GLN A 126 1.29 -21.43 -9.15
CA GLN A 126 1.19 -20.13 -9.82
C GLN A 126 0.76 -20.39 -11.28
N THR A 127 -0.14 -19.56 -11.78
CA THR A 127 -0.62 -19.66 -13.17
C THR A 127 -0.65 -18.30 -13.84
N THR A 128 -0.24 -18.28 -15.11
CA THR A 128 -0.39 -17.13 -16.01
C THR A 128 -1.25 -17.51 -17.21
N CYS A 129 -1.94 -18.65 -17.15
CA CYS A 129 -2.79 -19.15 -18.24
C CYS A 129 -3.97 -18.22 -18.52
N TYR A 130 -4.39 -18.24 -19.77
CA TYR A 130 -5.63 -17.64 -20.21
C TYR A 130 -6.67 -18.75 -20.44
N PRO A 131 -7.90 -18.63 -19.90
CA PRO A 131 -8.93 -19.66 -20.05
C PRO A 131 -9.46 -19.74 -21.48
N GLU A 132 -9.42 -18.65 -22.21
CA GLU A 132 -9.90 -18.54 -23.59
C GLU A 132 -8.83 -17.84 -24.43
N ILE A 133 -8.55 -18.40 -25.61
CA ILE A 133 -7.58 -17.87 -26.56
C ILE A 133 -8.21 -17.92 -27.95
N GLU A 134 -8.60 -16.75 -28.45
CA GLU A 134 -9.11 -16.60 -29.80
C GLU A 134 -8.05 -15.93 -30.68
N VAL A 135 -7.51 -16.65 -31.64
CA VAL A 135 -6.51 -16.15 -32.59
C VAL A 135 -7.03 -16.28 -34.01
N GLU A 136 -7.11 -15.18 -34.72
CA GLU A 136 -7.35 -15.22 -36.16
C GLU A 136 -6.08 -15.68 -36.89
N LEU A 137 -6.22 -16.68 -37.77
CA LEU A 137 -5.09 -17.14 -38.59
C LEU A 137 -4.93 -16.18 -39.76
N PRO A 138 -3.75 -15.55 -39.90
CA PRO A 138 -3.49 -14.60 -40.99
C PRO A 138 -3.52 -15.31 -42.35
N GLU A 139 -4.04 -14.60 -43.38
CA GLU A 139 -3.81 -15.02 -44.78
C GLU A 139 -2.30 -14.96 -45.10
N PRO A 140 -1.76 -15.79 -46.03
CA PRO A 140 -0.34 -15.78 -46.34
C PRO A 140 0.16 -14.39 -46.74
N PRO A 141 1.07 -13.78 -46.00
CA PRO A 141 1.44 -12.37 -46.22
C PRO A 141 2.33 -12.21 -47.45
N VAL A 142 2.10 -11.14 -48.19
CA VAL A 142 3.08 -10.57 -49.16
C VAL A 142 4.11 -9.77 -48.35
N ILE A 143 5.37 -10.19 -48.35
CA ILE A 143 6.43 -9.59 -47.55
C ILE A 143 6.86 -8.24 -48.13
N ASP A 144 6.61 -7.15 -47.43
CA ASP A 144 7.21 -5.85 -47.70
C ASP A 144 8.09 -5.41 -46.51
N ALA A 145 9.36 -5.31 -46.74
CA ALA A 145 10.40 -5.14 -45.72
C ALA A 145 10.61 -3.68 -45.26
N THR A 146 9.66 -2.77 -45.47
CA THR A 146 9.88 -1.32 -45.28
C THR A 146 9.49 -0.70 -43.96
N VAL A 147 8.92 -1.44 -42.99
CA VAL A 147 8.22 -0.85 -41.82
C VAL A 147 9.16 -0.44 -40.67
N ILE A 148 10.31 -1.06 -40.49
CA ILE A 148 11.25 -0.67 -39.42
C ILE A 148 12.67 -0.57 -40.01
N GLY A 149 13.16 0.65 -40.11
CA GLY A 149 14.55 1.00 -40.31
C GLY A 149 15.36 0.20 -41.36
N ARG A 150 15.76 0.87 -42.43
CA ARG A 150 16.56 0.39 -43.57
C ARG A 150 17.98 -0.11 -43.23
N ARG A 151 18.28 -0.58 -42.04
CA ARG A 151 19.65 -1.00 -41.68
C ARG A 151 19.69 -2.47 -41.26
N GLY A 152 20.28 -3.23 -42.14
CA GLY A 152 20.75 -4.61 -42.11
C GLY A 152 20.16 -5.59 -41.07
N LEU A 153 20.49 -5.45 -39.82
CA LEU A 153 20.12 -6.42 -38.79
C LEU A 153 18.66 -6.38 -38.42
N VAL A 154 18.09 -5.16 -38.26
CA VAL A 154 16.68 -5.02 -37.89
C VAL A 154 15.77 -5.48 -39.03
N ALA A 155 16.07 -5.10 -40.26
CA ALA A 155 15.36 -5.55 -41.45
C ALA A 155 15.43 -7.08 -41.62
N ARG A 156 16.51 -7.71 -41.16
CA ARG A 156 16.69 -9.16 -41.19
C ARG A 156 15.93 -9.85 -40.09
N ALA A 157 15.94 -9.31 -38.86
CA ALA A 157 15.10 -9.80 -37.75
C ALA A 157 13.62 -9.75 -38.12
N LEU A 158 13.15 -8.66 -38.72
CA LEU A 158 11.80 -8.50 -39.23
C LEU A 158 11.43 -9.51 -40.31
N ARG A 159 12.34 -9.77 -41.28
CA ARG A 159 12.12 -10.79 -42.31
C ARG A 159 11.93 -12.17 -41.72
N LEU A 160 12.69 -12.54 -40.70
CA LEU A 160 12.53 -13.77 -39.96
C LEU A 160 11.18 -13.79 -39.21
N GLY A 161 10.80 -12.68 -38.56
CA GLY A 161 9.51 -12.52 -37.93
C GLY A 161 8.32 -12.74 -38.87
N HIS A 162 8.49 -12.46 -40.17
CA HIS A 162 7.44 -12.61 -41.19
C HIS A 162 7.57 -13.91 -42.01
N ALA A 163 8.35 -14.89 -41.59
CA ALA A 163 8.45 -16.15 -42.32
C ALA A 163 7.11 -16.91 -42.33
N PRO A 164 6.77 -17.63 -43.42
CA PRO A 164 5.51 -18.34 -43.53
C PRO A 164 5.30 -19.35 -42.41
N LEU A 165 4.04 -19.58 -42.03
CA LEU A 165 3.62 -20.52 -40.97
C LEU A 165 4.11 -21.97 -41.17
N ALA A 166 4.37 -22.36 -42.41
CA ALA A 166 4.91 -23.69 -42.71
C ALA A 166 6.30 -23.97 -42.09
N VAL A 167 6.94 -22.95 -41.59
CA VAL A 167 8.27 -23.02 -40.94
C VAL A 167 8.14 -22.81 -39.42
N ALA A 168 7.10 -23.36 -38.84
CA ALA A 168 6.70 -23.14 -37.42
C ALA A 168 7.57 -23.87 -36.39
N ARG A 169 8.68 -24.46 -36.76
CA ARG A 169 9.67 -25.08 -35.85
C ARG A 169 10.75 -24.08 -35.51
N ASP A 170 11.41 -24.27 -34.35
CA ASP A 170 12.65 -23.58 -34.02
C ASP A 170 13.60 -23.69 -35.22
N GLU A 171 13.57 -22.67 -36.06
CA GLU A 171 14.48 -22.65 -37.20
C GLU A 171 15.89 -22.59 -36.66
N LYS A 172 16.72 -23.55 -37.02
CA LYS A 172 18.15 -23.42 -36.87
C LYS A 172 18.55 -22.16 -37.62
N LEU A 173 18.87 -21.10 -36.86
CA LEU A 173 19.38 -19.87 -37.43
C LEU A 173 20.53 -20.16 -38.40
N SER A 174 20.46 -19.58 -39.58
CA SER A 174 21.55 -19.71 -40.52
C SER A 174 22.87 -19.14 -39.95
N ALA A 175 24.01 -19.65 -40.36
CA ALA A 175 25.30 -19.08 -39.95
C ALA A 175 25.43 -17.58 -40.28
N GLU A 176 24.66 -17.10 -41.25
CA GLU A 176 24.59 -15.69 -41.65
C GLU A 176 23.75 -14.87 -40.66
N ASP A 177 22.61 -15.43 -40.14
CA ASP A 177 21.77 -14.80 -39.15
C ASP A 177 22.48 -14.69 -37.79
N GLN A 178 23.19 -15.74 -37.41
CA GLN A 178 24.03 -15.73 -36.20
C GLN A 178 25.14 -14.67 -36.29
N ARG A 179 25.82 -14.61 -37.46
CA ARG A 179 26.81 -13.54 -37.71
C ARG A 179 26.19 -12.14 -37.71
N ALA A 180 24.95 -12.00 -38.11
CA ALA A 180 24.20 -10.77 -38.07
C ALA A 180 23.72 -10.40 -36.64
N GLY A 181 23.85 -11.30 -35.65
CA GLY A 181 23.51 -11.04 -34.26
C GLY A 181 22.10 -11.47 -33.86
N ILE A 182 21.42 -12.30 -34.67
CA ILE A 182 20.15 -12.92 -34.29
C ILE A 182 20.46 -14.14 -33.41
N VAL A 183 19.85 -14.17 -32.25
CA VAL A 183 20.08 -15.20 -31.22
C VAL A 183 18.96 -16.23 -31.22
N SER A 184 17.72 -15.82 -31.43
CA SER A 184 16.55 -16.69 -31.43
C SER A 184 15.46 -16.13 -32.32
N ASN A 185 14.61 -17.03 -32.89
CA ASN A 185 13.42 -16.73 -33.66
C ASN A 185 12.41 -17.85 -33.49
N ARG A 186 11.28 -17.60 -32.86
CA ARG A 186 10.24 -18.60 -32.63
C ARG A 186 8.84 -18.07 -32.85
N LEU A 187 7.91 -18.93 -33.24
CA LEU A 187 6.50 -18.63 -33.36
C LEU A 187 5.84 -18.68 -31.99
N VAL A 188 5.01 -17.66 -31.68
CA VAL A 188 4.29 -17.57 -30.41
C VAL A 188 2.88 -17.01 -30.64
N VAL A 189 1.97 -17.35 -29.75
CA VAL A 189 0.72 -16.61 -29.59
C VAL A 189 0.96 -15.51 -28.53
N PHE A 190 0.71 -14.26 -28.90
CA PHE A 190 0.96 -13.09 -28.07
C PHE A 190 -0.33 -12.32 -27.82
N ARG A 191 -0.62 -12.01 -26.55
CA ARG A 191 -1.72 -11.11 -26.20
C ARG A 191 -1.18 -9.69 -26.18
N TYR A 192 -1.67 -8.84 -27.08
CA TYR A 192 -1.25 -7.47 -27.16
C TYR A 192 -1.80 -6.65 -25.99
N GLU A 193 -0.96 -5.90 -25.32
CA GLU A 193 -1.31 -4.92 -24.28
C GLU A 193 -0.52 -3.64 -24.58
N ALA A 194 -1.22 -2.59 -25.02
CA ALA A 194 -0.59 -1.33 -25.45
C ALA A 194 0.30 -0.71 -24.35
N ALA A 195 -0.15 -0.77 -23.10
CA ALA A 195 0.61 -0.28 -21.94
C ALA A 195 1.92 -1.05 -21.69
N ARG A 196 2.06 -2.26 -22.22
CA ARG A 196 3.25 -3.13 -22.07
C ARG A 196 4.14 -3.18 -23.29
N ARG A 197 3.83 -2.44 -24.34
CA ARG A 197 4.60 -2.47 -25.60
C ARG A 197 6.08 -2.20 -25.38
N PHE A 198 6.41 -1.25 -24.51
CA PHE A 198 7.79 -0.84 -24.21
C PHE A 198 8.15 -0.92 -22.72
N SER A 199 7.25 -1.44 -21.87
CA SER A 199 7.45 -1.59 -20.43
C SER A 199 6.78 -2.82 -19.87
N ASP A 200 7.48 -3.66 -19.08
CA ASP A 200 6.88 -4.79 -18.35
C ASP A 200 6.15 -4.33 -17.10
N GLU A 201 6.47 -3.15 -16.60
CA GLU A 201 5.79 -2.60 -15.44
C GLU A 201 4.39 -2.13 -15.85
N ARG A 202 3.36 -2.65 -15.17
CA ARG A 202 2.03 -2.05 -15.15
C ARG A 202 2.09 -0.80 -14.29
N ARG A 203 2.73 0.26 -14.79
CA ARG A 203 2.52 1.58 -14.19
C ARG A 203 1.14 2.06 -14.58
N PRO A 204 0.24 2.38 -13.62
CA PRO A 204 -0.92 3.17 -13.93
C PRO A 204 -0.42 4.47 -14.55
N ALA A 205 -0.90 4.82 -15.74
CA ALA A 205 -0.61 6.09 -16.35
C ALA A 205 -1.08 7.18 -15.37
N ARG A 206 -0.14 7.87 -14.75
CA ARG A 206 -0.41 9.06 -13.95
C ARG A 206 -0.79 10.16 -14.94
N ALA A 207 -2.08 10.39 -15.12
CA ALA A 207 -2.55 11.56 -15.82
C ALA A 207 -2.40 12.74 -14.85
N GLU A 208 -1.40 13.58 -15.06
CA GLU A 208 -1.34 14.88 -14.39
C GLU A 208 -2.42 15.80 -15.00
N PRO A 209 -3.27 16.44 -14.19
CA PRO A 209 -4.22 17.42 -14.68
C PRO A 209 -3.43 18.66 -15.12
N GLY A 210 -3.29 18.87 -16.43
CA GLY A 210 -2.69 20.07 -16.99
C GLY A 210 -1.35 19.90 -17.73
N ALA A 211 -0.82 18.68 -17.86
CA ALA A 211 0.33 18.44 -18.73
C ALA A 211 -0.13 18.46 -20.19
N SER A 212 0.43 19.37 -20.96
CA SER A 212 0.41 19.34 -22.42
C SER A 212 1.10 18.06 -22.88
N GLU A 213 0.40 17.24 -23.66
CA GLU A 213 0.78 15.98 -24.28
C GLU A 213 1.75 15.06 -23.50
N PRO A 214 1.38 13.78 -23.31
CA PRO A 214 2.26 12.85 -22.58
C PRO A 214 3.60 12.78 -23.27
N ALA A 215 4.67 13.05 -22.51
CA ALA A 215 6.00 12.60 -22.86
C ALA A 215 5.91 11.10 -23.20
N GLU A 216 6.55 10.68 -24.29
CA GLU A 216 6.45 9.32 -24.82
C GLU A 216 6.49 8.28 -23.70
N PRO A 217 5.53 7.31 -23.65
CA PRO A 217 5.55 6.28 -22.64
C PRO A 217 6.77 5.40 -22.86
N GLY A 218 7.76 5.47 -21.98
CA GLY A 218 8.84 4.51 -22.04
C GLY A 218 10.23 4.92 -21.61
N ALA A 219 10.47 6.14 -21.20
CA ALA A 219 11.74 6.45 -20.56
C ALA A 219 11.75 5.96 -19.10
N VAL A 220 11.96 4.67 -18.90
CA VAL A 220 12.54 4.20 -17.64
C VAL A 220 13.94 4.85 -17.59
N SER A 221 14.13 5.78 -16.67
CA SER A 221 15.43 6.43 -16.45
C SER A 221 16.51 5.34 -16.34
N GLY A 222 17.45 5.33 -17.28
CA GLY A 222 18.52 4.33 -17.34
C GLY A 222 18.36 3.18 -18.35
N ALA A 223 17.17 2.91 -18.89
CA ALA A 223 17.03 1.88 -19.93
C ALA A 223 17.67 2.30 -21.26
N PRO A 224 18.35 1.38 -21.99
CA PRO A 224 18.91 1.71 -23.30
C PRO A 224 17.80 2.09 -24.26
N GLN A 225 17.95 3.22 -24.94
CA GLN A 225 17.01 3.63 -25.99
C GLN A 225 17.21 2.82 -27.25
N PHE A 226 16.13 2.35 -27.83
CA PHE A 226 16.23 1.68 -29.12
C PHE A 226 16.66 2.69 -30.20
N PRO A 227 17.68 2.36 -31.01
CA PRO A 227 18.32 3.37 -31.88
C PRO A 227 17.52 3.70 -33.15
N PHE A 228 16.29 3.27 -33.28
CA PHE A 228 15.39 3.54 -34.40
C PHE A 228 14.05 4.07 -33.93
N ASP A 229 13.42 4.91 -34.75
CA ASP A 229 12.05 5.36 -34.49
C ASP A 229 11.05 4.19 -34.62
N ILE A 230 10.31 3.95 -33.54
CA ILE A 230 9.28 2.89 -33.40
C ILE A 230 7.97 3.48 -32.85
N SER A 231 7.79 4.80 -32.96
CA SER A 231 6.67 5.53 -32.36
C SER A 231 5.29 5.20 -32.97
N GLY A 232 5.23 4.60 -34.15
CA GLY A 232 3.97 4.20 -34.80
C GLY A 232 3.15 3.26 -33.92
N ALA A 233 1.89 3.59 -33.64
CA ALA A 233 0.98 2.68 -32.95
C ALA A 233 0.65 1.49 -33.87
N PRO A 234 0.66 0.24 -33.37
CA PRO A 234 0.25 -0.91 -34.15
C PRO A 234 -1.27 -0.88 -34.43
N ASP A 235 -1.67 -1.36 -35.57
CA ASP A 235 -3.08 -1.55 -35.93
C ASP A 235 -3.64 -2.85 -35.30
N VAL A 236 -3.55 -2.93 -33.98
CA VAL A 236 -3.96 -4.09 -33.18
C VAL A 236 -4.70 -3.60 -31.95
N ALA A 237 -5.90 -4.13 -31.73
CA ALA A 237 -6.71 -3.76 -30.56
C ALA A 237 -6.10 -4.31 -29.26
N ASP A 238 -6.18 -3.53 -28.18
CA ASP A 238 -5.69 -3.91 -26.86
C ASP A 238 -6.43 -5.15 -26.34
N GLY A 239 -5.70 -6.09 -25.75
CA GLY A 239 -6.24 -7.33 -25.22
C GLY A 239 -6.42 -8.48 -26.23
N THR A 240 -6.20 -8.26 -27.53
CA THR A 240 -6.34 -9.31 -28.56
C THR A 240 -5.15 -10.27 -28.58
N PHE A 241 -5.44 -11.53 -28.94
CA PHE A 241 -4.40 -12.52 -29.18
C PHE A 241 -3.98 -12.50 -30.65
N ARG A 242 -2.69 -12.46 -30.89
CA ARG A 242 -2.08 -12.40 -32.21
C ARG A 242 -1.09 -13.53 -32.40
N LEU A 243 -1.03 -14.07 -33.61
CA LEU A 243 0.05 -14.96 -33.99
C LEU A 243 1.26 -14.10 -34.37
N ALA A 244 2.37 -14.30 -33.66
CA ALA A 244 3.53 -13.43 -33.73
C ALA A 244 4.86 -14.19 -33.74
N ARG A 245 5.93 -13.51 -34.14
CA ARG A 245 7.31 -13.99 -34.00
C ARG A 245 8.01 -13.29 -32.86
N GLU A 246 8.53 -14.09 -31.91
CA GLU A 246 9.51 -13.63 -30.96
C GLU A 246 10.90 -13.70 -31.61
N VAL A 247 11.59 -12.57 -31.66
CA VAL A 247 12.95 -12.49 -32.20
C VAL A 247 13.87 -11.87 -31.15
N ILE A 248 14.94 -12.59 -30.82
CA ILE A 248 16.01 -12.08 -29.97
C ILE A 248 17.21 -11.75 -30.86
N PHE A 249 17.72 -10.51 -30.76
CA PHE A 249 18.82 -10.05 -31.58
C PHE A 249 19.68 -9.01 -30.86
N THR A 250 20.97 -8.92 -31.23
CA THR A 250 21.92 -7.99 -30.64
C THR A 250 22.22 -6.85 -31.61
N LEU A 251 22.07 -5.60 -31.13
CA LEU A 251 22.21 -4.39 -31.92
C LEU A 251 23.19 -3.43 -31.25
N PRO A 252 24.07 -2.72 -32.00
CA PRO A 252 24.82 -1.57 -31.48
C PRO A 252 23.84 -0.48 -31.01
N THR A 253 23.89 -0.13 -29.73
CA THR A 253 22.96 0.80 -29.07
C THR A 253 23.77 1.84 -28.28
N PRO A 254 24.20 2.95 -28.88
CA PRO A 254 24.92 4.00 -28.19
C PRO A 254 24.10 4.58 -27.02
N PRO A 255 24.74 4.95 -25.89
CA PRO A 255 26.19 4.83 -25.58
C PRO A 255 26.59 3.45 -25.03
N ARG A 256 25.68 2.51 -24.79
CA ARG A 256 25.91 1.23 -24.11
C ARG A 256 26.58 0.13 -24.95
N GLY A 257 27.03 0.42 -26.16
CA GLY A 257 27.68 -0.59 -27.01
C GLY A 257 26.67 -1.55 -27.65
N ARG A 258 26.87 -2.85 -27.56
CA ARG A 258 25.96 -3.86 -28.13
C ARG A 258 24.95 -4.33 -27.10
N VAL A 259 23.67 -4.09 -27.36
CA VAL A 259 22.54 -4.52 -26.50
C VAL A 259 21.75 -5.62 -27.20
N THR A 260 21.38 -6.65 -26.48
CA THR A 260 20.46 -7.68 -26.95
C THR A 260 19.03 -7.21 -26.74
N TRP A 261 18.20 -7.35 -27.77
CA TRP A 261 16.80 -6.96 -27.77
C TRP A 261 15.90 -8.15 -28.00
N LEU A 262 14.75 -8.16 -27.34
CA LEU A 262 13.64 -9.06 -27.61
C LEU A 262 12.54 -8.24 -28.27
N ALA A 263 12.10 -8.67 -29.46
CA ALA A 263 10.99 -8.08 -30.18
C ALA A 263 9.90 -9.13 -30.43
N ILE A 264 8.65 -8.73 -30.35
CA ILE A 264 7.49 -9.53 -30.81
C ILE A 264 6.85 -8.78 -31.98
N ILE A 265 6.71 -9.46 -33.10
CA ILE A 265 6.28 -8.92 -34.38
C ILE A 265 5.02 -9.67 -34.84
N ASP A 266 3.95 -8.96 -35.07
CA ASP A 266 2.71 -9.51 -35.59
C ASP A 266 2.88 -10.09 -36.99
N LEU A 267 2.36 -11.29 -37.24
CA LEU A 267 2.50 -11.93 -38.54
C LEU A 267 1.57 -11.35 -39.61
N GLU A 268 0.46 -10.77 -39.22
CA GLU A 268 -0.53 -10.22 -40.13
C GLU A 268 -0.22 -8.75 -40.47
N THR A 269 -0.19 -7.88 -39.45
CA THR A 269 0.03 -6.44 -39.64
C THR A 269 1.51 -6.07 -39.82
N ARG A 270 2.42 -6.95 -39.38
CA ARG A 270 3.88 -6.75 -39.34
C ARG A 270 4.34 -5.70 -38.36
N ASP A 271 3.45 -5.30 -37.48
CA ASP A 271 3.72 -4.31 -36.45
C ASP A 271 4.58 -4.89 -35.33
N LEU A 272 5.37 -4.03 -34.72
CA LEU A 272 6.10 -4.32 -33.49
C LEU A 272 5.12 -4.24 -32.32
N LEU A 273 4.78 -5.39 -31.74
CA LEU A 273 3.84 -5.49 -30.62
C LEU A 273 4.52 -5.35 -29.26
N TYR A 274 5.81 -5.69 -29.16
CA TYR A 274 6.57 -5.65 -27.93
C TYR A 274 8.06 -5.50 -28.22
N LEU A 275 8.74 -4.68 -27.43
CA LEU A 275 10.19 -4.49 -27.55
C LEU A 275 10.84 -4.29 -26.17
N ARG A 276 11.91 -5.04 -25.91
CA ARG A 276 12.70 -4.93 -24.68
C ARG A 276 14.17 -5.04 -24.93
N PRO A 277 14.99 -4.27 -24.22
CA PRO A 277 16.37 -4.60 -24.06
C PRO A 277 16.48 -5.84 -23.18
N PHE A 278 17.30 -6.80 -23.59
CA PHE A 278 17.69 -7.96 -22.80
C PHE A 278 18.96 -7.55 -22.03
N THR A 279 18.80 -6.57 -21.16
CA THR A 279 19.85 -6.16 -20.25
C THR A 279 19.43 -6.60 -18.86
N ALA A 280 20.24 -7.38 -18.21
CA ALA A 280 20.22 -7.38 -16.77
C ALA A 280 20.78 -6.02 -16.34
N ASP A 281 20.06 -5.24 -15.57
CA ASP A 281 20.67 -4.14 -14.84
C ASP A 281 21.74 -4.73 -13.93
N VAL A 282 22.89 -4.07 -13.83
CA VAL A 282 23.96 -4.49 -12.92
C VAL A 282 23.38 -4.60 -11.51
N SER A 283 23.54 -5.74 -10.88
CA SER A 283 23.09 -5.94 -9.50
C SER A 283 24.26 -5.94 -8.52
N GLY A 284 23.96 -5.83 -7.25
CA GLY A 284 24.93 -5.91 -6.18
C GLY A 284 24.34 -6.59 -4.96
N LEU A 285 25.18 -7.22 -4.15
CA LEU A 285 24.77 -7.73 -2.85
C LEU A 285 24.85 -6.60 -1.81
N VAL A 286 23.74 -6.41 -1.08
CA VAL A 286 23.62 -5.39 -0.02
C VAL A 286 22.87 -5.94 1.19
N PHE A 287 22.92 -5.22 2.30
CA PHE A 287 21.93 -5.33 3.36
C PHE A 287 20.80 -4.34 3.08
N GLU A 288 19.65 -4.79 2.62
CA GLU A 288 18.48 -3.90 2.48
C GLU A 288 18.06 -3.31 3.83
N ARG A 289 18.29 -4.05 4.90
CA ARG A 289 18.17 -3.65 6.32
C ARG A 289 19.36 -4.21 7.07
N ASP A 290 19.71 -3.56 8.17
CA ASP A 290 20.73 -4.11 9.04
C ASP A 290 20.37 -5.53 9.53
N PRO A 291 21.35 -6.42 9.70
CA PRO A 291 21.11 -7.81 10.06
C PRO A 291 20.38 -8.02 11.39
N LEU A 292 20.49 -7.11 12.35
CA LEU A 292 19.75 -7.19 13.61
C LEU A 292 18.26 -6.95 13.39
N THR A 293 17.92 -5.90 12.65
CA THR A 293 16.53 -5.57 12.29
C THR A 293 15.91 -6.64 11.38
N ALA A 294 16.69 -7.20 10.44
CA ALA A 294 16.22 -8.21 9.50
C ALA A 294 16.02 -9.60 10.14
N GLY A 295 16.90 -10.01 11.03
CA GLY A 295 16.94 -11.37 11.57
C GLY A 295 16.91 -11.50 13.09
N GLY A 296 16.91 -10.39 13.82
CA GLY A 296 16.72 -10.33 15.25
C GLY A 296 17.93 -10.59 16.14
N THR A 297 19.08 -11.05 15.61
CA THR A 297 20.20 -11.46 16.49
C THR A 297 21.63 -11.18 15.99
N ALA A 298 21.83 -10.94 14.71
CA ALA A 298 23.18 -10.76 14.16
C ALA A 298 23.71 -9.34 14.39
N LEU A 299 24.83 -9.22 15.10
CA LEU A 299 25.54 -7.97 15.38
C LEU A 299 26.68 -7.74 14.38
N PRO A 300 27.26 -6.50 14.27
CA PRO A 300 28.34 -6.22 13.34
C PRO A 300 29.62 -7.04 13.57
N ASN A 301 29.82 -7.54 14.78
CA ASN A 301 30.93 -8.43 15.12
C ASN A 301 30.67 -9.92 14.80
N ALA A 302 29.50 -10.30 14.27
CA ALA A 302 29.23 -11.66 13.82
C ALA A 302 30.17 -12.06 12.68
N ASN A 303 30.41 -13.38 12.53
CA ASN A 303 31.28 -13.86 11.47
C ASN A 303 30.70 -13.69 10.06
N THR A 304 31.56 -13.74 9.05
CA THR A 304 31.20 -13.55 7.64
C THR A 304 30.10 -14.50 7.19
N ALA A 305 30.12 -15.76 7.57
CA ALA A 305 29.12 -16.74 7.15
C ALA A 305 27.72 -16.36 7.65
N THR A 306 27.62 -15.92 8.90
CA THR A 306 26.36 -15.42 9.48
C THR A 306 25.86 -14.18 8.76
N LEU A 307 26.71 -13.16 8.59
CA LEU A 307 26.34 -11.90 7.95
C LEU A 307 26.00 -12.10 6.46
N ASN A 308 26.70 -12.97 5.74
CA ASN A 308 26.38 -13.30 4.34
C ASN A 308 24.96 -13.82 4.15
N GLY A 309 24.37 -14.44 5.19
CA GLY A 309 22.98 -14.89 5.14
C GLY A 309 21.92 -13.77 5.06
N PHE A 310 22.30 -12.52 5.33
CA PHE A 310 21.42 -11.35 5.27
C PHE A 310 21.59 -10.52 3.99
N ARG A 311 22.54 -10.86 3.13
CA ARG A 311 22.72 -10.17 1.86
C ARG A 311 21.55 -10.46 0.93
N ALA A 312 21.05 -9.43 0.27
CA ALA A 312 20.07 -9.50 -0.81
C ALA A 312 20.71 -9.02 -2.12
N SER A 313 20.40 -9.69 -3.22
CA SER A 313 20.74 -9.20 -4.55
C SER A 313 19.73 -8.14 -4.94
N VAL A 314 20.22 -6.93 -5.21
CA VAL A 314 19.40 -5.78 -5.61
C VAL A 314 19.95 -5.20 -6.91
N THR A 315 19.07 -4.68 -7.74
CA THR A 315 19.50 -3.85 -8.88
C THR A 315 20.16 -2.58 -8.37
N LEU A 316 21.30 -2.19 -8.98
CA LEU A 316 21.96 -0.91 -8.73
C LEU A 316 21.52 0.10 -9.80
N PRO A 317 20.41 0.83 -9.60
CA PRO A 317 19.83 1.66 -10.64
C PRO A 317 20.66 2.93 -10.87
N GLY A 318 20.62 3.43 -12.10
CA GLY A 318 21.25 4.72 -12.44
C GLY A 318 22.77 4.70 -12.56
N LEU A 319 23.42 3.54 -12.48
CA LEU A 319 24.86 3.44 -12.76
C LEU A 319 25.19 3.99 -14.14
N THR A 320 26.22 4.86 -14.22
CA THR A 320 26.73 5.37 -15.47
C THR A 320 27.39 4.24 -16.24
N PRO A 321 26.98 3.97 -17.49
CA PRO A 321 27.63 2.94 -18.30
C PRO A 321 29.12 3.22 -18.47
N PRO A 322 29.99 2.20 -18.37
CA PRO A 322 31.41 2.40 -18.54
C PRO A 322 31.77 2.79 -19.99
N ALA A 323 32.85 3.55 -20.17
CA ALA A 323 33.40 3.80 -21.49
C ALA A 323 33.87 2.50 -22.15
N ALA A 324 33.93 2.46 -23.47
CA ALA A 324 34.35 1.26 -24.19
C ALA A 324 35.74 0.78 -23.73
N GLY A 325 35.81 -0.42 -23.20
CA GLY A 325 37.03 -1.03 -22.68
C GLY A 325 37.40 -0.64 -21.24
N ALA A 326 36.53 0.09 -20.54
CA ALA A 326 36.69 0.39 -19.12
C ALA A 326 35.76 -0.48 -18.29
N ASP A 327 36.11 -0.73 -17.03
CA ASP A 327 35.29 -1.43 -16.06
C ASP A 327 34.13 -0.55 -15.54
N GLN A 328 33.09 -1.19 -15.06
CA GLN A 328 31.94 -0.56 -14.41
C GLN A 328 32.37 -0.07 -13.03
N THR A 329 32.12 1.21 -12.74
CA THR A 329 32.33 1.81 -11.42
C THR A 329 31.00 1.99 -10.68
N LEU A 330 31.07 2.18 -9.37
CA LEU A 330 29.92 2.54 -8.53
C LEU A 330 29.63 4.05 -8.60
N THR A 331 29.39 4.53 -9.82
CA THR A 331 29.06 5.94 -10.09
C THR A 331 27.78 6.02 -10.91
N GLY A 332 26.84 6.80 -10.46
CA GLY A 332 25.56 7.02 -11.13
C GLY A 332 25.18 8.50 -11.19
N GLU A 333 23.87 8.76 -11.41
CA GLU A 333 23.38 10.14 -11.52
C GLU A 333 23.39 10.89 -10.19
N ASN A 334 23.13 10.20 -9.08
CA ASN A 334 22.97 10.81 -7.76
C ASN A 334 24.27 10.76 -6.95
N VAL A 335 24.97 9.63 -6.98
CA VAL A 335 26.15 9.42 -6.14
C VAL A 335 27.28 8.75 -6.92
N GLY A 336 28.52 9.00 -6.48
CA GLY A 336 29.71 8.32 -6.97
C GLY A 336 30.60 7.91 -5.81
N VAL A 337 30.85 6.60 -5.67
CA VAL A 337 31.74 6.10 -4.62
C VAL A 337 33.17 6.38 -5.01
N GLN A 338 33.89 7.06 -4.13
CA GLN A 338 35.26 7.56 -4.33
C GLN A 338 36.08 7.35 -3.06
N ASP A 339 37.38 7.46 -3.18
CA ASP A 339 38.34 7.40 -2.10
C ASP A 339 38.97 8.80 -1.96
N PHE A 340 38.58 9.53 -0.93
CA PHE A 340 39.06 10.90 -0.73
C PHE A 340 39.43 11.24 0.72
N GLU A 341 39.08 10.41 1.67
CA GLU A 341 39.39 10.58 3.09
C GLU A 341 40.34 9.46 3.60
N VAL A 342 40.84 9.61 4.80
CA VAL A 342 41.64 8.59 5.47
C VAL A 342 40.64 7.57 6.08
N PHE A 343 40.77 6.33 5.83
CA PHE A 343 41.84 5.49 5.32
C PHE A 343 41.67 5.19 3.81
N THR A 344 42.69 5.30 3.00
CA THR A 344 42.66 5.09 1.55
C THR A 344 42.29 3.69 1.15
N VAL A 345 41.10 3.51 0.55
CA VAL A 345 40.61 2.24 -0.01
C VAL A 345 39.91 2.52 -1.34
N THR A 346 40.51 2.10 -2.40
CA THR A 346 39.94 2.26 -3.76
C THR A 346 38.61 1.48 -3.85
N PRO A 347 37.51 2.10 -4.32
CA PRO A 347 36.28 1.39 -4.57
C PRO A 347 36.44 0.29 -5.63
N PRO A 348 35.66 -0.80 -5.55
CA PRO A 348 35.74 -1.89 -6.52
C PRO A 348 35.21 -1.48 -7.89
N THR A 349 35.72 -2.17 -8.89
CA THR A 349 35.22 -2.11 -10.27
C THR A 349 34.95 -3.50 -10.78
N GLU A 350 33.96 -3.66 -11.68
CA GLU A 350 33.64 -4.94 -12.29
C GLU A 350 33.68 -4.83 -13.82
N PRO A 351 33.96 -5.93 -14.54
CA PRO A 351 33.79 -5.97 -15.97
C PRO A 351 32.37 -5.54 -16.39
N PRO A 352 32.18 -4.92 -17.55
CA PRO A 352 30.87 -4.46 -18.00
C PRO A 352 29.84 -5.59 -18.04
N GLY A 353 28.80 -5.49 -17.21
CA GLY A 353 27.70 -6.44 -17.10
C GLY A 353 27.86 -7.48 -16.01
N ASP A 354 28.98 -7.51 -15.32
CA ASP A 354 29.16 -8.36 -14.13
C ASP A 354 28.54 -7.67 -12.90
N ASP A 355 28.08 -8.50 -11.94
CA ASP A 355 27.46 -8.06 -10.70
C ASP A 355 28.51 -7.76 -9.62
N PHE A 356 28.22 -6.80 -8.75
CA PHE A 356 29.02 -6.48 -7.56
C PHE A 356 28.68 -7.45 -6.41
N ASP A 357 29.28 -8.65 -6.45
CA ASP A 357 28.98 -9.74 -5.52
C ASP A 357 30.13 -9.97 -4.53
N TYR A 358 30.08 -9.31 -3.39
CA TYR A 358 31.11 -9.36 -2.37
C TYR A 358 30.66 -9.97 -1.04
N ALA A 359 31.59 -10.53 -0.29
CA ALA A 359 31.36 -10.99 1.07
C ALA A 359 31.10 -9.81 2.02
N SER A 360 30.20 -9.97 2.99
CA SER A 360 29.75 -8.91 3.88
C SER A 360 30.88 -8.21 4.68
N ARG A 361 31.96 -8.92 5.01
CA ARG A 361 33.09 -8.35 5.76
C ARG A 361 34.23 -8.00 4.80
N THR A 362 33.96 -7.13 3.84
CA THR A 362 34.92 -6.54 2.91
C THR A 362 34.62 -5.06 2.70
N ASN A 363 35.65 -4.28 2.34
CA ASN A 363 35.46 -2.89 1.94
C ASN A 363 34.64 -2.78 0.66
N ASP A 364 34.77 -3.74 -0.26
CA ASP A 364 34.03 -3.78 -1.52
C ASP A 364 32.50 -3.91 -1.27
N PHE A 365 32.12 -4.77 -0.32
CA PHE A 365 30.72 -4.85 0.10
C PHE A 365 30.21 -3.52 0.71
N ALA A 366 31.05 -2.85 1.51
CA ALA A 366 30.69 -1.55 2.04
C ALA A 366 30.51 -0.50 0.93
N ALA A 367 31.33 -0.53 -0.12
CA ALA A 367 31.22 0.36 -1.27
C ALA A 367 29.90 0.16 -2.04
N VAL A 368 29.49 -1.10 -2.26
CA VAL A 368 28.20 -1.40 -2.90
C VAL A 368 27.02 -0.88 -2.08
N ASN A 369 27.05 -1.07 -0.76
CA ASN A 369 26.03 -0.54 0.14
C ASN A 369 26.03 0.99 0.18
N ALA A 370 27.21 1.62 0.18
CA ALA A 370 27.35 3.07 0.11
C ALA A 370 26.70 3.64 -1.15
N TYR A 371 26.93 3.03 -2.32
CA TYR A 371 26.23 3.40 -3.54
C TYR A 371 24.71 3.25 -3.37
N PHE A 372 24.26 2.05 -3.01
CA PHE A 372 22.84 1.68 -2.99
C PHE A 372 22.02 2.55 -2.04
N HIS A 373 22.46 2.73 -0.79
CA HIS A 373 21.68 3.45 0.21
C HIS A 373 21.70 4.97 0.01
N ASN A 374 22.82 5.53 -0.42
CA ASN A 374 22.89 6.98 -0.71
C ASN A 374 22.07 7.32 -1.97
N ASP A 375 22.16 6.53 -3.03
CA ASP A 375 21.35 6.70 -4.23
C ASP A 375 19.85 6.52 -3.93
N TRP A 376 19.50 5.54 -3.09
CA TRP A 376 18.12 5.31 -2.64
C TRP A 376 17.52 6.56 -1.96
N PHE A 377 18.28 7.27 -1.15
CA PHE A 377 17.79 8.48 -0.47
C PHE A 377 17.33 9.55 -1.47
N PHE A 378 18.15 9.86 -2.48
CA PHE A 378 17.78 10.85 -3.49
C PHE A 378 16.61 10.42 -4.37
N ARG A 379 16.55 9.14 -4.72
CA ARG A 379 15.38 8.59 -5.45
C ARG A 379 14.13 8.62 -4.59
N TYR A 380 14.23 8.34 -3.31
CA TYR A 380 13.11 8.41 -2.39
C TYR A 380 12.60 9.86 -2.24
N ALA A 381 13.50 10.84 -2.10
CA ALA A 381 13.12 12.24 -2.08
C ALA A 381 12.40 12.66 -3.39
N ALA A 382 12.92 12.22 -4.53
CA ALA A 382 12.29 12.47 -5.83
C ALA A 382 10.89 11.82 -5.95
N ASP A 383 10.70 10.60 -5.43
CA ASP A 383 9.41 9.91 -5.38
C ASP A 383 8.39 10.67 -4.50
N LEU A 384 8.83 11.33 -3.44
CA LEU A 384 8.00 12.21 -2.62
C LEU A 384 7.67 13.55 -3.31
N GLY A 385 8.25 13.84 -4.47
CA GLY A 385 8.06 15.08 -5.23
C GLY A 385 9.22 16.09 -5.12
N PHE A 386 10.30 15.76 -4.43
CA PHE A 386 11.48 16.63 -4.25
C PHE A 386 12.57 16.27 -5.24
N SER A 387 12.56 16.90 -6.42
CA SER A 387 13.52 16.57 -7.48
C SER A 387 14.93 17.06 -7.14
N ARG A 388 15.94 16.29 -7.60
CA ARG A 388 17.36 16.60 -7.40
C ARG A 388 17.71 18.03 -7.84
N GLY A 389 17.27 18.45 -9.03
CA GLY A 389 17.65 19.73 -9.61
C GLY A 389 17.03 20.96 -8.92
N THR A 390 15.90 20.78 -8.22
CA THR A 390 15.21 21.90 -7.55
C THR A 390 15.38 21.88 -6.05
N TYR A 391 15.31 20.71 -5.42
CA TYR A 391 15.39 20.61 -3.97
C TYR A 391 16.84 20.62 -3.47
N PHE A 392 17.78 19.99 -4.19
CA PHE A 392 19.20 19.95 -3.86
C PHE A 392 20.02 20.86 -4.81
N GLY A 393 19.51 22.08 -5.08
CA GLY A 393 20.08 22.99 -6.07
C GLY A 393 21.48 23.52 -5.73
N GLY A 394 21.88 23.46 -4.47
CA GLY A 394 23.23 23.84 -4.01
C GLY A 394 24.25 22.71 -4.08
N THR A 395 23.80 21.48 -4.31
CA THR A 395 24.64 20.27 -4.34
C THR A 395 25.10 19.93 -5.74
N THR A 396 26.38 19.58 -5.91
CA THR A 396 26.91 19.07 -7.18
C THR A 396 26.78 17.56 -7.25
N PHE A 397 26.19 17.06 -8.34
CA PHE A 397 25.99 15.62 -8.57
C PHE A 397 26.89 15.09 -9.72
N PRO A 398 27.32 13.81 -9.67
CA PRO A 398 27.10 12.86 -8.58
C PRO A 398 27.80 13.27 -7.29
N LEU A 399 27.10 13.10 -6.15
CA LEU A 399 27.65 13.40 -4.84
C LEU A 399 28.79 12.43 -4.50
N PRO A 400 29.99 12.89 -4.12
CA PRO A 400 31.08 12.02 -3.70
C PRO A 400 30.74 11.30 -2.38
N ILE A 401 30.93 9.98 -2.35
CA ILE A 401 30.72 9.13 -1.18
C ILE A 401 31.99 8.36 -0.90
N ASP A 402 32.59 8.52 0.31
CA ASP A 402 33.65 7.67 0.76
C ASP A 402 33.11 6.52 1.63
N HIS A 403 33.40 5.29 1.22
CA HIS A 403 32.85 4.11 1.88
C HIS A 403 33.72 3.57 3.01
N ARG A 404 34.91 4.16 3.22
CA ARG A 404 35.91 3.66 4.17
C ARG A 404 36.74 4.74 4.86
N GLY A 405 36.55 5.97 4.53
CA GLY A 405 37.21 7.12 5.15
C GLY A 405 36.24 8.05 5.87
N ARG A 406 36.75 9.01 6.64
CA ARG A 406 35.97 10.08 7.25
C ARG A 406 36.81 11.35 7.45
N PHE A 407 36.16 12.48 7.23
CA PHE A 407 36.75 13.79 7.49
C PHE A 407 37.24 13.92 8.94
N GLY A 408 38.53 14.22 9.12
CA GLY A 408 39.17 14.39 10.45
C GLY A 408 39.59 13.09 11.12
N SER A 409 39.36 11.92 10.53
CA SER A 409 39.99 10.68 11.00
C SER A 409 41.50 10.70 10.75
N THR A 410 42.27 10.05 11.62
CA THR A 410 43.73 9.99 11.52
C THR A 410 44.23 8.64 11.01
N ASP A 411 43.45 7.58 11.18
CA ASP A 411 43.82 6.20 10.85
C ASP A 411 42.69 5.38 10.22
N GLY A 412 41.47 5.96 10.06
CA GLY A 412 40.31 5.30 9.50
C GLY A 412 39.78 4.16 10.37
N ILE A 413 40.06 4.12 11.67
CA ILE A 413 39.66 3.07 12.61
C ILE A 413 38.74 3.64 13.69
N GLU A 414 37.56 4.08 13.25
CA GLU A 414 36.49 4.61 14.11
C GLU A 414 35.14 3.97 13.76
N VAL A 415 34.18 4.05 14.69
CA VAL A 415 32.75 3.81 14.41
C VAL A 415 32.10 5.16 14.26
N ASN A 416 32.18 5.73 13.07
CA ASN A 416 31.67 7.08 12.79
C ASN A 416 31.36 7.27 11.31
N ALA A 417 30.51 8.26 11.03
CA ALA A 417 30.19 8.74 9.69
C ALA A 417 30.04 10.25 9.72
N SER A 418 30.08 10.90 8.57
CA SER A 418 29.75 12.31 8.46
C SER A 418 29.20 12.69 7.10
N CYS A 419 28.44 13.79 7.07
CA CYS A 419 28.04 14.49 5.86
C CYS A 419 28.55 15.93 5.96
N SER A 420 29.24 16.40 4.94
CA SER A 420 29.89 17.71 4.90
C SER A 420 29.17 18.67 3.96
N GLY A 421 29.01 19.92 4.39
CA GLY A 421 28.51 21.00 3.53
C GLY A 421 29.63 21.63 2.68
N ASN A 422 29.27 22.12 1.49
CA ASN A 422 30.20 22.81 0.60
C ASN A 422 30.46 24.29 0.95
N GLY A 423 29.82 24.76 2.01
CA GLY A 423 29.94 26.16 2.47
C GLY A 423 29.22 27.22 1.62
N MET A 424 28.50 26.77 0.57
CA MET A 424 27.75 27.62 -0.36
C MET A 424 26.28 27.25 -0.47
N GLY A 425 25.76 26.48 0.47
CA GLY A 425 24.37 26.06 0.48
C GLY A 425 24.16 24.75 -0.32
N GLY A 426 25.04 23.79 -0.13
CA GLY A 426 24.93 22.46 -0.72
C GLY A 426 25.70 21.41 0.05
N ILE A 427 25.50 20.15 -0.27
CA ILE A 427 26.27 19.02 0.23
C ILE A 427 27.59 18.93 -0.54
N ALA A 428 28.71 18.72 0.16
CA ALA A 428 30.01 18.48 -0.45
C ALA A 428 30.25 16.97 -0.68
N ASN A 429 30.06 16.17 0.35
CA ASN A 429 30.28 14.72 0.36
C ASN A 429 29.59 14.07 1.56
N ALA A 430 29.57 12.74 1.58
CA ALA A 430 29.32 11.94 2.78
C ALA A 430 30.35 10.81 2.88
N ASP A 431 30.71 10.44 4.12
CA ASP A 431 31.78 9.51 4.39
C ASP A 431 31.47 8.59 5.56
N TYR A 432 32.01 7.35 5.51
CA TYR A 432 31.63 6.25 6.39
C TYR A 432 32.85 5.41 6.77
N GLU A 433 33.04 5.17 8.05
CA GLU A 433 34.09 4.27 8.53
C GLU A 433 33.54 2.88 8.90
N LEU A 434 33.87 2.36 10.07
CA LEU A 434 33.56 0.98 10.47
C LEU A 434 32.29 0.87 11.30
N ALA A 435 31.54 -0.18 11.09
CA ALA A 435 30.38 -0.53 11.92
C ALA A 435 30.76 -1.22 13.23
N SER A 436 32.00 -1.75 13.32
CA SER A 436 32.53 -2.39 14.53
C SER A 436 34.07 -2.40 14.49
N LEU A 437 34.70 -2.20 15.62
CA LEU A 437 36.16 -2.31 15.79
C LEU A 437 36.63 -3.72 16.17
N ALA A 438 35.71 -4.71 16.19
CA ALA A 438 36.04 -6.07 16.61
C ALA A 438 36.99 -6.80 15.63
N ASP A 439 36.92 -6.44 14.34
CA ASP A 439 37.81 -7.00 13.31
C ASP A 439 38.11 -5.93 12.24
N THR A 440 39.24 -5.29 12.37
CA THR A 440 39.70 -4.25 11.43
C THR A 440 40.44 -4.83 10.21
N ALA A 441 40.81 -6.12 10.26
CA ALA A 441 41.45 -6.81 9.13
C ALA A 441 40.42 -7.29 8.11
N ASN A 442 39.20 -7.65 8.57
CA ASN A 442 38.08 -8.03 7.73
C ASN A 442 36.89 -7.15 8.18
N PRO A 443 36.87 -5.89 7.79
CA PRO A 443 35.95 -4.91 8.33
C PRO A 443 34.53 -5.13 7.85
N ILE A 444 33.56 -4.61 8.62
CA ILE A 444 32.22 -4.33 8.18
C ILE A 444 32.06 -2.80 8.15
N GLY A 445 31.79 -2.23 7.00
CA GLY A 445 31.68 -0.79 6.82
C GLY A 445 30.35 -0.26 7.33
N LEU A 446 30.37 0.98 7.85
CA LEU A 446 29.19 1.63 8.43
C LEU A 446 28.11 1.95 7.38
N ALA A 447 28.49 2.18 6.12
CA ALA A 447 27.56 2.37 5.00
C ALA A 447 26.64 1.15 4.73
N THR A 448 26.92 -0.01 5.34
CA THR A 448 26.06 -1.20 5.27
C THR A 448 24.80 -1.06 6.14
N ASP A 449 24.72 -0.05 7.01
CA ASP A 449 23.52 0.30 7.79
C ASP A 449 22.80 1.48 7.13
N ARG A 450 21.64 1.20 6.50
CA ARG A 450 20.82 2.25 5.90
C ARG A 450 20.43 3.36 6.89
N ARG A 451 20.28 3.05 8.18
CA ARG A 451 19.92 4.04 9.20
C ARG A 451 20.99 5.12 9.34
N ILE A 452 22.26 4.74 9.22
CA ILE A 452 23.37 5.71 9.24
C ILE A 452 23.32 6.64 8.02
N VAL A 453 23.11 6.06 6.83
CA VAL A 453 23.01 6.87 5.59
C VAL A 453 21.84 7.84 5.67
N LEU A 454 20.68 7.38 6.18
CA LEU A 454 19.50 8.24 6.38
C LEU A 454 19.76 9.32 7.43
N HIS A 455 20.53 9.01 8.46
CA HIS A 455 20.94 9.99 9.47
C HIS A 455 21.82 11.09 8.88
N GLU A 456 22.84 10.72 8.12
CA GLU A 456 23.78 11.70 7.55
C GLU A 456 23.10 12.57 6.49
N LEU A 457 22.50 11.96 5.45
CA LEU A 457 21.86 12.72 4.36
C LEU A 457 20.54 13.37 4.78
N GLY A 458 19.69 12.66 5.54
CA GLY A 458 18.40 13.16 5.99
C GLY A 458 18.49 14.17 7.13
N GLY A 459 19.61 14.23 7.83
CA GLY A 459 19.90 15.22 8.86
C GLY A 459 20.77 16.35 8.33
N HIS A 460 22.08 16.13 8.32
CA HIS A 460 23.04 17.14 7.91
C HIS A 460 22.90 17.52 6.43
N GLY A 461 22.77 16.53 5.53
CA GLY A 461 22.75 16.77 4.10
C GLY A 461 21.65 17.73 3.65
N ILE A 462 20.38 17.48 4.02
CA ILE A 462 19.27 18.36 3.61
C ILE A 462 19.41 19.77 4.23
N LEU A 463 19.94 19.87 5.45
CA LEU A 463 20.10 21.14 6.11
C LEU A 463 21.24 21.97 5.51
N TYR A 464 22.34 21.34 5.09
CA TYR A 464 23.42 22.04 4.39
C TYR A 464 22.95 22.64 3.06
N ASP A 465 22.06 21.95 2.35
CA ASP A 465 21.54 22.47 1.08
C ASP A 465 20.61 23.68 1.27
N HIS A 466 19.86 23.74 2.37
CA HIS A 466 18.86 24.80 2.58
C HIS A 466 19.28 25.92 3.52
N VAL A 467 19.95 25.59 4.63
CA VAL A 467 20.25 26.60 5.68
C VAL A 467 21.73 26.76 5.99
N ASN A 468 22.61 26.07 5.31
CA ASN A 468 24.05 25.94 5.53
C ASN A 468 24.42 25.28 6.86
N PHE A 469 23.75 25.60 7.94
CA PHE A 469 24.00 25.07 9.27
C PHE A 469 22.77 25.22 10.16
N ALA A 470 22.37 24.19 10.89
CA ALA A 470 21.25 24.28 11.81
C ALA A 470 21.55 25.09 13.05
N ASN A 471 20.65 25.99 13.45
CA ASN A 471 20.83 26.89 14.59
C ASN A 471 20.69 26.22 15.97
N PHE A 472 20.06 25.03 16.07
CA PHE A 472 19.88 24.31 17.33
C PHE A 472 19.88 22.81 17.04
N GLY A 473 19.82 21.94 18.04
CA GLY A 473 19.97 20.49 17.93
C GLY A 473 19.09 19.76 16.93
N PHE A 474 18.90 20.36 15.74
CA PHE A 474 17.97 19.90 14.73
C PHE A 474 18.60 18.97 13.70
N ALA A 475 19.90 19.11 13.41
CA ALA A 475 20.55 18.32 12.37
C ALA A 475 20.48 16.82 12.66
N HIS A 476 20.95 16.39 13.80
CA HIS A 476 20.90 15.00 14.20
C HIS A 476 19.47 14.52 14.47
N SER A 477 18.57 15.37 15.02
CA SER A 477 17.19 14.94 15.26
C SER A 477 16.41 14.71 13.99
N ALA A 478 16.66 15.47 12.92
CA ALA A 478 16.08 15.18 11.60
C ALA A 478 16.60 13.85 11.08
N GLY A 479 17.92 13.63 11.09
CA GLY A 479 18.55 12.37 10.68
C GLY A 479 18.10 11.17 11.50
N ASP A 480 18.07 11.31 12.83
CA ASP A 480 17.57 10.28 13.74
C ASP A 480 16.10 9.92 13.43
N SER A 481 15.29 10.93 13.11
CA SER A 481 13.89 10.74 12.75
C SER A 481 13.75 9.99 11.43
N PHE A 482 14.49 10.36 10.38
CA PHE A 482 14.49 9.63 9.11
C PHE A 482 14.96 8.20 9.29
N ALA A 483 16.06 7.98 10.04
CA ALA A 483 16.61 6.65 10.32
C ALA A 483 15.58 5.73 11.00
N ALA A 484 14.90 6.23 12.03
CA ALA A 484 13.94 5.45 12.79
C ALA A 484 12.61 5.27 12.02
N ILE A 485 12.02 6.36 11.51
CA ILE A 485 10.69 6.35 10.88
C ILE A 485 10.69 5.53 9.59
N LEU A 486 11.70 5.68 8.72
CA LEU A 486 11.75 4.97 7.44
C LEU A 486 12.18 3.50 7.58
N SER A 487 12.72 3.12 8.73
CA SER A 487 13.10 1.72 9.00
C SER A 487 12.05 0.93 9.78
N ASP A 488 11.11 1.60 10.46
CA ASP A 488 10.11 0.97 11.33
C ASP A 488 8.97 0.23 10.62
N PRO A 489 8.41 0.71 9.49
CA PRO A 489 7.19 0.13 8.93
C PRO A 489 7.25 -1.36 8.66
N ASP A 490 8.40 -1.85 8.22
CA ASP A 490 8.56 -3.22 7.79
C ASP A 490 8.82 -4.21 8.93
N THR A 491 9.27 -3.75 10.09
CA THR A 491 9.70 -4.66 11.17
C THR A 491 8.94 -4.50 12.48
N GLN A 492 8.70 -3.28 12.94
CA GLN A 492 8.18 -2.99 14.29
C GLN A 492 8.88 -3.81 15.39
N ALA A 493 10.19 -3.94 15.31
CA ALA A 493 10.98 -4.71 16.25
C ALA A 493 10.92 -4.12 17.68
N ALA A 494 11.28 -4.89 18.69
CA ALA A 494 11.29 -4.43 20.08
C ALA A 494 12.18 -3.21 20.31
N ASP A 495 13.19 -3.04 19.47
CA ASP A 495 14.15 -1.94 19.45
C ASP A 495 13.79 -0.81 18.47
N ARG A 496 12.55 -0.77 17.98
CA ARG A 496 12.04 0.23 17.01
C ARG A 496 12.30 1.67 17.41
N PHE A 497 12.42 1.92 18.69
CA PHE A 497 12.66 3.27 19.24
C PHE A 497 14.14 3.68 19.26
N LEU A 498 15.07 2.81 18.87
CA LEU A 498 16.47 3.14 18.75
C LEU A 498 16.81 3.70 17.37
N THR A 499 17.67 4.71 17.32
CA THR A 499 18.21 5.24 16.06
C THR A 499 19.07 4.18 15.37
N PHE A 500 20.06 3.65 16.12
CA PHE A 500 21.05 2.69 15.63
C PHE A 500 21.04 1.45 16.51
N PRO A 501 20.12 0.49 16.27
CA PRO A 501 20.05 -0.74 17.05
C PRO A 501 21.19 -1.71 16.74
N TRP A 502 21.78 -1.65 15.53
CA TRP A 502 22.78 -2.61 15.05
C TRP A 502 24.20 -2.19 15.36
N VAL A 503 24.61 -0.97 15.05
CA VAL A 503 25.97 -0.51 15.25
C VAL A 503 26.23 -0.08 16.69
N ALA A 504 27.46 -0.22 17.17
CA ALA A 504 27.87 0.23 18.50
C ALA A 504 27.89 1.78 18.56
N SER A 505 26.80 2.40 18.91
CA SER A 505 26.75 3.84 19.14
C SER A 505 27.30 4.19 20.52
N VAL A 506 28.07 5.28 20.60
CA VAL A 506 28.58 5.81 21.86
C VAL A 506 27.45 6.26 22.79
N ILE A 507 26.30 6.67 22.24
CA ILE A 507 25.10 7.07 22.97
C ILE A 507 23.89 6.37 22.34
N ALA A 508 23.16 5.59 23.16
CA ALA A 508 21.88 5.00 22.75
C ALA A 508 20.82 6.11 22.60
N ARG A 509 20.60 6.57 21.38
CA ARG A 509 19.56 7.56 21.04
C ARG A 509 18.22 6.87 20.86
N ARG A 510 17.16 7.42 21.49
CA ARG A 510 15.81 6.83 21.51
C ARG A 510 14.75 7.87 21.18
N HIS A 511 13.65 7.39 20.57
CA HIS A 511 12.51 8.20 20.11
C HIS A 511 11.25 8.01 20.97
N ASP A 512 11.39 7.48 22.19
CA ASP A 512 10.32 7.28 23.18
C ASP A 512 10.65 7.95 24.51
N ARG A 513 11.41 9.04 24.48
CA ARG A 513 11.89 9.72 25.68
C ARG A 513 10.73 10.37 26.46
N PRO A 514 10.53 10.01 27.74
CA PRO A 514 9.44 10.53 28.54
C PRO A 514 9.78 11.90 29.12
N VAL A 515 8.83 12.83 29.07
CA VAL A 515 8.97 14.15 29.69
C VAL A 515 9.26 14.06 31.20
N GLY A 516 8.60 13.13 31.91
CA GLY A 516 8.81 12.86 33.32
C GLY A 516 10.27 12.50 33.70
N GLY A 517 11.06 12.04 32.70
CA GLY A 517 12.49 11.79 32.83
C GLY A 517 13.37 13.01 32.55
N GLY A 518 12.81 14.22 32.38
CA GLY A 518 13.54 15.44 32.05
C GLY A 518 13.84 15.65 30.56
N TRP A 519 13.17 14.88 29.67
CA TRP A 519 13.29 14.94 28.20
C TRP A 519 12.24 15.85 27.56
N GLY A 520 11.84 16.93 28.24
CA GLY A 520 11.02 18.01 27.70
C GLY A 520 11.87 19.21 27.29
N TRP A 521 11.29 20.16 26.59
CA TRP A 521 11.90 21.44 26.25
C TRP A 521 12.28 22.21 27.52
N GLY A 522 13.57 22.59 27.67
CA GLY A 522 14.09 23.20 28.87
C GLY A 522 14.20 22.25 30.07
N GLY A 523 14.04 20.94 29.86
CA GLY A 523 14.22 19.93 30.91
C GLY A 523 15.69 19.63 31.22
N THR A 524 15.94 18.73 32.20
CA THR A 524 17.31 18.37 32.66
C THR A 524 18.18 17.81 31.54
N ASN A 525 17.58 17.11 30.58
CA ASN A 525 18.30 16.51 29.48
C ASN A 525 18.31 17.39 28.21
N ASP A 526 17.71 18.57 28.25
CA ASP A 526 17.81 19.57 27.18
C ASP A 526 19.11 20.41 27.33
N THR A 527 20.23 19.72 27.15
CA THR A 527 21.58 20.27 27.39
C THR A 527 22.37 20.55 26.12
N GLY A 528 21.72 20.46 24.96
CA GLY A 528 22.34 20.57 23.65
C GLY A 528 22.84 19.22 23.10
N GLY A 529 23.23 19.21 21.84
CA GLY A 529 23.72 18.04 21.12
C GLY A 529 22.77 16.85 21.17
N TYR A 530 23.30 15.64 21.23
CA TYR A 530 22.55 14.38 21.20
C TYR A 530 21.44 14.22 22.25
N SER A 531 21.51 14.98 23.33
CA SER A 531 20.47 14.98 24.36
C SER A 531 19.23 15.74 23.92
N SER A 532 19.39 17.00 23.48
CA SER A 532 18.28 17.83 22.99
C SER A 532 17.64 17.23 21.72
N GLU A 533 18.44 16.62 20.87
CA GLU A 533 18.01 16.01 19.61
C GLU A 533 17.01 14.89 19.80
N GLN A 534 17.12 14.10 20.88
CA GLN A 534 16.16 13.03 21.20
C GLN A 534 14.78 13.58 21.58
N ILE A 535 14.68 14.81 22.04
CA ILE A 535 13.41 15.48 22.35
C ILE A 535 12.64 15.76 21.06
N LEU A 536 13.31 16.33 20.05
CA LEU A 536 12.73 16.59 18.74
C LEU A 536 12.39 15.29 17.99
N SER A 537 13.33 14.36 17.92
CA SER A 537 13.10 13.09 17.23
C SER A 537 11.98 12.27 17.86
N THR A 538 11.79 12.33 19.18
CA THR A 538 10.63 11.75 19.87
C THR A 538 9.34 12.42 19.41
N SER A 539 9.31 13.73 19.19
CA SER A 539 8.13 14.43 18.68
C SER A 539 7.80 14.01 17.25
N HIS A 540 8.80 13.92 16.35
CA HIS A 540 8.60 13.45 14.97
C HIS A 540 8.13 11.97 14.93
N PHE A 541 8.71 11.12 15.75
CA PHE A 541 8.31 9.70 15.81
C PHE A 541 6.89 9.56 16.38
N ARG A 542 6.44 10.47 17.26
CA ARG A 542 5.07 10.53 17.75
C ARG A 542 4.09 10.95 16.65
N ILE A 543 4.46 11.90 15.78
CA ILE A 543 3.68 12.22 14.58
C ILE A 543 3.50 10.96 13.73
N TYR A 544 4.59 10.29 13.35
CA TYR A 544 4.56 9.07 12.58
C TYR A 544 3.64 8.00 13.21
N ARG A 545 3.76 7.76 14.53
CA ARG A 545 2.92 6.79 15.25
C ARG A 545 1.45 7.15 15.17
N SER A 546 1.11 8.42 15.38
CA SER A 546 -0.25 8.94 15.33
C SER A 546 -0.88 8.77 13.94
N LEU A 547 -0.12 9.03 12.89
CA LEU A 547 -0.59 8.92 11.50
C LEU A 547 -0.79 7.49 11.03
N GLY A 548 -0.38 6.50 11.81
CA GLY A 548 -0.54 5.09 11.48
C GLY A 548 0.69 4.22 11.67
N GLY A 549 1.79 4.74 12.20
CA GLY A 549 3.00 3.96 12.51
C GLY A 549 2.77 2.84 13.52
N ASP A 550 1.72 2.91 14.32
CA ASP A 550 1.28 1.86 15.26
C ASP A 550 0.23 0.91 14.66
N SER A 551 -0.11 1.05 13.38
CA SER A 551 -1.07 0.17 12.70
C SER A 551 -0.55 -1.25 12.56
N VAL A 552 -1.45 -2.23 12.61
CA VAL A 552 -1.14 -3.62 12.25
C VAL A 552 -0.95 -3.78 10.74
N HIS A 553 -1.50 -2.87 9.94
CA HIS A 553 -1.44 -2.90 8.48
C HIS A 553 -0.16 -2.25 7.96
N LEU A 554 0.63 -3.00 7.22
CA LEU A 554 1.92 -2.55 6.68
C LEU A 554 1.78 -1.31 5.77
N GLY A 555 0.77 -1.27 4.90
CA GLY A 555 0.52 -0.14 4.01
C GLY A 555 0.24 1.14 4.78
N THR A 556 -0.54 1.08 5.86
CA THR A 556 -0.80 2.23 6.74
C THR A 556 0.50 2.73 7.40
N ARG A 557 1.36 1.83 7.88
CA ARG A 557 2.66 2.22 8.46
C ARG A 557 3.56 2.89 7.43
N ARG A 558 3.65 2.31 6.22
CA ARG A 558 4.44 2.89 5.11
C ARG A 558 3.91 4.26 4.69
N PHE A 559 2.58 4.40 4.60
CA PHE A 559 1.96 5.69 4.32
C PHE A 559 2.31 6.73 5.40
N ALA A 560 2.16 6.38 6.67
CA ALA A 560 2.51 7.27 7.78
C ALA A 560 3.99 7.71 7.75
N ALA A 561 4.90 6.78 7.43
CA ALA A 561 6.32 7.10 7.27
C ALA A 561 6.57 8.04 6.08
N ARG A 562 5.91 7.80 4.94
CA ARG A 562 5.99 8.67 3.76
C ARG A 562 5.48 10.08 4.04
N VAL A 563 4.31 10.20 4.69
CA VAL A 563 3.75 11.51 5.07
C VAL A 563 4.68 12.26 6.02
N THR A 564 5.19 11.59 7.05
CA THR A 564 6.08 12.25 8.01
C THR A 564 7.38 12.71 7.34
N ALA A 565 7.98 11.87 6.49
CA ALA A 565 9.17 12.24 5.71
C ALA A 565 8.87 13.40 4.75
N TYR A 566 7.72 13.37 4.06
CA TYR A 566 7.28 14.45 3.19
C TYR A 566 7.15 15.78 3.93
N LEU A 567 6.47 15.79 5.09
CA LEU A 567 6.31 17.00 5.90
C LEU A 567 7.66 17.57 6.35
N MET A 568 8.58 16.70 6.77
CA MET A 568 9.93 17.14 7.18
C MET A 568 10.72 17.70 5.99
N LEU A 569 10.76 17.00 4.85
CA LEU A 569 11.47 17.48 3.65
C LEU A 569 10.85 18.78 3.14
N ARG A 570 9.52 18.88 3.10
CA ARG A 570 8.83 20.09 2.66
C ARG A 570 9.13 21.27 3.60
N ALA A 571 9.06 21.04 4.90
CA ALA A 571 9.38 22.08 5.88
C ALA A 571 10.80 22.58 5.72
N VAL A 572 11.80 21.68 5.61
CA VAL A 572 13.19 22.04 5.34
C VAL A 572 13.34 22.77 4.01
N GLY A 573 12.66 22.30 2.97
CA GLY A 573 12.70 22.90 1.62
C GLY A 573 12.19 24.35 1.53
N THR A 574 11.44 24.82 2.52
CA THR A 574 11.01 26.22 2.61
C THR A 574 11.97 27.11 3.40
N LEU A 575 12.95 26.50 4.07
CA LEU A 575 13.94 27.23 4.87
C LEU A 575 15.02 27.88 4.00
N THR A 576 15.55 28.94 4.52
CA THR A 576 16.74 29.62 3.99
C THR A 576 17.66 29.96 5.17
N PRO A 577 18.91 30.36 4.96
CA PRO A 577 19.77 30.83 6.05
C PRO A 577 19.13 31.94 6.89
N MET A 578 18.20 32.73 6.32
CA MET A 578 17.50 33.83 7.02
C MET A 578 16.28 33.35 7.82
N THR A 579 15.71 32.23 7.47
CA THR A 579 14.52 31.62 8.12
C THR A 579 14.87 30.35 8.88
N ASN A 580 16.14 30.08 9.07
CA ASN A 580 16.65 28.94 9.82
C ASN A 580 16.11 28.95 11.26
N PRO A 581 15.34 27.95 11.70
CA PRO A 581 14.71 27.92 12.99
C PRO A 581 15.74 28.03 14.13
N GLY A 582 15.54 29.01 15.04
CA GLY A 582 16.33 29.18 16.26
C GLY A 582 15.62 28.56 17.48
N SER A 583 14.42 27.98 17.31
CA SER A 583 13.67 27.38 18.41
C SER A 583 12.72 26.28 17.88
N ALA A 584 12.30 25.41 18.77
CA ALA A 584 11.34 24.37 18.48
C ALA A 584 9.98 24.92 17.99
N ALA A 585 9.56 26.08 18.52
CA ALA A 585 8.31 26.73 18.09
C ALA A 585 8.37 27.18 16.62
N GLN A 586 9.51 27.70 16.17
CA GLN A 586 9.71 28.06 14.76
C GLN A 586 9.74 26.81 13.85
N TRP A 587 10.31 25.72 14.34
CA TRP A 587 10.28 24.46 13.60
C TRP A 587 8.87 23.86 13.50
N VAL A 588 8.12 23.87 14.59
CA VAL A 588 6.69 23.46 14.56
C VAL A 588 5.91 24.30 13.53
N GLN A 589 6.15 25.61 13.47
CA GLN A 589 5.49 26.47 12.49
C GLN A 589 5.87 26.07 11.06
N ALA A 590 7.14 25.74 10.77
CA ALA A 590 7.55 25.26 9.45
C ALA A 590 6.86 23.94 9.07
N LEU A 591 6.65 23.03 10.04
CA LEU A 591 5.88 21.79 9.81
C LEU A 591 4.40 22.07 9.57
N LEU A 592 3.79 23.03 10.29
CA LEU A 592 2.39 23.43 10.06
C LEU A 592 2.22 24.07 8.70
N ASP A 593 3.16 24.91 8.28
CA ASP A 593 3.14 25.51 6.94
C ASP A 593 3.33 24.45 5.83
N ALA A 594 4.14 23.43 6.11
CA ALA A 594 4.29 22.28 5.20
C ALA A 594 3.00 21.46 5.09
N ASP A 595 2.30 21.21 6.19
CA ASP A 595 1.01 20.49 6.19
C ASP A 595 -0.10 21.27 5.47
N ALA A 596 -0.10 22.62 5.60
CA ALA A 596 -1.15 23.46 4.99
C ALA A 596 -1.17 23.40 3.45
N GLY A 597 -0.12 22.94 2.81
CA GLY A 597 -0.06 22.86 1.35
C GLY A 597 -0.28 21.44 0.83
N ASP A 598 -0.93 21.34 -0.34
CA ASP A 598 -1.21 20.06 -0.99
C ASP A 598 0.05 19.26 -1.33
N TRP A 599 -0.06 17.96 -1.17
CA TRP A 599 0.93 17.01 -1.69
C TRP A 599 0.54 16.60 -3.10
N THR A 600 0.88 17.46 -4.07
CA THR A 600 0.41 17.33 -5.46
C THR A 600 0.89 16.06 -6.15
N SER A 601 2.10 15.59 -5.84
CA SER A 601 2.61 14.35 -6.43
C SER A 601 1.85 13.09 -5.99
N GLU A 602 1.16 13.13 -4.85
CA GLU A 602 0.26 12.05 -4.39
C GLU A 602 -1.23 12.38 -4.64
N GLY A 603 -1.55 13.61 -5.03
CA GLY A 603 -2.92 14.08 -5.20
C GLY A 603 -3.67 14.22 -3.88
N LEU A 604 -2.97 14.51 -2.77
CA LEU A 604 -3.54 14.63 -1.43
C LEU A 604 -3.65 16.10 -1.02
N ALA A 605 -4.85 16.47 -0.53
CA ALA A 605 -5.06 17.79 0.05
C ALA A 605 -4.25 17.98 1.33
N GLY A 606 -3.72 19.19 1.56
CA GLY A 606 -3.03 19.60 2.78
C GLY A 606 -3.99 19.91 3.93
N GLY A 607 -3.43 20.30 5.08
CA GLY A 607 -4.20 20.76 6.25
C GLY A 607 -4.82 19.67 7.11
N ALA A 608 -4.46 18.42 6.91
CA ALA A 608 -5.01 17.30 7.68
C ALA A 608 -4.35 17.08 9.04
N TYR A 609 -3.06 17.44 9.20
CA TYR A 609 -2.24 16.95 10.30
C TYR A 609 -1.76 18.04 11.27
N GLY A 610 -2.12 19.30 11.06
CA GLY A 610 -1.65 20.41 11.87
C GLY A 610 -1.91 20.24 13.38
N LYS A 611 -3.08 19.70 13.76
CA LYS A 611 -3.41 19.39 15.15
C LYS A 611 -2.56 18.28 15.76
N VAL A 612 -2.29 17.23 14.96
CA VAL A 612 -1.39 16.13 15.36
C VAL A 612 0.03 16.64 15.59
N ILE A 613 0.54 17.45 14.65
CA ILE A 613 1.88 18.06 14.77
C ILE A 613 1.97 18.84 16.09
N ARG A 614 1.02 19.72 16.34
CA ARG A 614 0.99 20.55 17.55
C ARG A 614 0.95 19.70 18.82
N TRP A 615 0.08 18.70 18.88
CA TRP A 615 -0.03 17.78 20.00
C TRP A 615 1.26 16.97 20.25
N ALA A 616 1.93 16.51 19.20
CA ALA A 616 3.15 15.73 19.35
C ALA A 616 4.26 16.52 20.09
N PHE A 617 4.35 17.82 19.83
CA PHE A 617 5.29 18.71 20.52
C PHE A 617 4.78 19.16 21.90
N GLU A 618 3.47 19.33 22.08
CA GLU A 618 2.86 19.55 23.40
C GLU A 618 3.26 18.43 24.35
N LYS A 619 3.18 17.18 23.92
CA LYS A 619 3.57 16.01 24.73
C LYS A 619 5.06 15.98 25.09
N GLN A 620 5.92 16.77 24.43
CA GLN A 620 7.33 16.97 24.79
C GLN A 620 7.59 18.30 25.52
N GLY A 621 6.56 18.94 26.05
CA GLY A 621 6.69 20.12 26.91
C GLY A 621 6.87 21.43 26.15
N LEU A 622 6.61 21.49 24.83
CA LEU A 622 6.78 22.73 24.05
C LEU A 622 5.89 23.87 24.56
N TYR A 623 4.66 23.55 24.96
CA TYR A 623 3.65 24.54 25.41
C TYR A 623 3.53 24.59 26.93
N GLN A 624 4.65 24.69 27.64
CA GLN A 624 4.66 24.78 29.11
C GLN A 624 3.85 25.96 29.61
N ALA A 625 3.14 25.75 30.70
CA ALA A 625 2.45 26.82 31.42
C ALA A 625 3.48 27.82 32.04
N THR A 626 3.09 29.10 32.17
CA THR A 626 3.89 30.09 32.88
C THR A 626 4.11 29.61 34.32
N GLY A 627 5.36 29.58 34.76
CA GLY A 627 5.73 29.07 36.07
C GLY A 627 5.88 27.55 36.18
N ALA A 628 5.88 26.82 35.06
CA ALA A 628 6.18 25.39 35.06
C ALA A 628 7.54 25.10 35.71
N PRO A 629 7.68 23.91 36.35
CA PRO A 629 8.94 23.58 37.02
C PRO A 629 10.10 23.44 36.01
N SER A 630 11.29 23.76 36.45
CA SER A 630 12.52 23.50 35.72
C SER A 630 13.38 22.56 36.60
N PRO A 631 13.78 21.42 36.07
CA PRO A 631 13.62 20.92 34.71
C PRO A 631 12.16 20.54 34.41
N VAL A 632 11.81 20.54 33.12
CA VAL A 632 10.47 20.10 32.66
C VAL A 632 10.27 18.62 32.97
N THR A 633 9.28 18.32 33.81
CA THR A 633 8.97 16.96 34.27
C THR A 633 7.54 16.51 33.89
N GLN A 634 6.79 17.35 33.18
CA GLN A 634 5.42 17.12 32.76
C GLN A 634 5.23 17.57 31.31
N GLU A 635 4.15 17.11 30.70
CA GLU A 635 3.74 17.56 29.38
C GLU A 635 3.47 19.06 29.35
N GLY A 636 3.52 19.63 28.17
CA GLY A 636 3.12 21.01 27.93
C GLY A 636 1.61 21.21 28.12
N VAL A 637 1.19 22.45 28.04
CA VAL A 637 -0.23 22.77 28.12
C VAL A 637 -0.90 22.59 26.77
N PRO A 638 -2.18 22.15 26.73
CA PRO A 638 -2.97 22.14 25.52
C PRO A 638 -3.19 23.57 24.98
N PRO A 639 -3.70 23.73 23.75
CA PRO A 639 -4.10 25.03 23.23
C PRO A 639 -5.03 25.79 24.16
N ALA A 640 -5.13 27.11 23.99
CA ALA A 640 -6.03 27.94 24.82
C ALA A 640 -7.48 27.44 24.72
N VAL A 641 -7.95 27.14 23.53
CA VAL A 641 -9.24 26.51 23.25
C VAL A 641 -8.98 25.22 22.50
N ASP A 642 -9.60 24.13 22.90
CA ASP A 642 -9.45 22.80 22.27
C ASP A 642 -10.75 22.01 22.53
N VAL A 643 -11.76 22.26 21.67
CA VAL A 643 -13.03 21.54 21.75
C VAL A 643 -12.92 20.20 21.06
N TYR A 644 -13.44 19.14 21.68
CA TYR A 644 -13.32 17.81 21.12
C TYR A 644 -14.58 16.96 21.33
N ILE A 645 -14.75 15.98 20.44
CA ILE A 645 -15.70 14.90 20.53
C ILE A 645 -14.90 13.64 20.89
N ASP A 646 -15.08 13.13 22.11
CA ASP A 646 -14.23 12.06 22.64
C ASP A 646 -14.52 10.72 21.93
N ASP A 647 -13.57 10.25 21.16
CA ASP A 647 -13.57 8.94 20.51
C ASP A 647 -12.83 7.85 21.31
N GLY A 648 -12.60 8.11 22.59
CA GLY A 648 -11.87 7.26 23.52
C GLY A 648 -10.43 7.71 23.78
N ARG A 649 -9.95 8.75 23.05
CA ARG A 649 -8.59 9.30 23.18
C ARG A 649 -8.52 10.55 24.07
N HIS A 650 -9.64 11.00 24.64
CA HIS A 650 -9.75 12.17 25.54
C HIS A 650 -9.26 13.49 24.88
N GLY A 651 -9.49 13.63 23.57
CA GLY A 651 -9.08 14.79 22.79
C GLY A 651 -7.63 14.78 22.35
N GLU A 652 -6.92 13.68 22.55
CA GLU A 652 -5.53 13.49 22.06
C GLU A 652 -5.48 12.72 20.73
N TYR A 653 -4.26 12.52 20.19
CA TYR A 653 -4.06 12.02 18.83
C TYR A 653 -3.23 10.73 18.75
N GLN A 654 -3.31 9.86 19.75
CA GLN A 654 -2.77 8.50 19.58
C GLN A 654 -3.43 7.83 18.37
N TYR A 655 -2.73 6.87 17.76
CA TYR A 655 -3.27 6.15 16.62
C TYR A 655 -4.65 5.56 16.92
N GLN A 656 -5.61 5.82 16.04
CA GLN A 656 -6.99 5.34 16.15
C GLN A 656 -7.33 4.39 15.01
N PRO A 657 -7.32 3.08 15.23
CA PRO A 657 -7.62 2.11 14.17
C PRO A 657 -9.11 2.06 13.80
N VAL A 658 -10.01 2.51 14.67
CA VAL A 658 -11.46 2.44 14.47
C VAL A 658 -12.06 3.82 14.68
N HIS A 659 -11.82 4.74 13.74
CA HIS A 659 -12.28 6.12 13.82
C HIS A 659 -13.80 6.27 13.60
N TRP A 660 -14.48 5.24 13.08
CA TRP A 660 -15.90 5.24 12.74
C TRP A 660 -16.81 4.72 13.87
N ASN A 661 -16.34 4.55 15.10
CA ASN A 661 -17.11 4.08 16.23
C ASN A 661 -17.05 5.02 17.45
N CYS A 662 -17.31 6.31 17.24
CA CYS A 662 -17.34 7.29 18.32
C CYS A 662 -18.59 7.12 19.20
N GLN A 663 -18.39 6.73 20.45
CA GLN A 663 -19.49 6.51 21.41
C GLN A 663 -20.15 7.80 21.88
N ASN A 664 -19.51 8.95 21.71
CA ASN A 664 -20.06 10.25 22.04
C ASN A 664 -20.89 10.90 20.92
N VAL A 665 -21.19 10.14 19.87
CA VAL A 665 -22.17 10.44 18.82
C VAL A 665 -23.23 9.34 18.84
N TRP A 666 -24.51 9.70 18.94
CA TRP A 666 -25.58 8.69 18.91
C TRP A 666 -26.87 9.23 18.30
N SER A 667 -27.69 8.33 17.79
CA SER A 667 -29.02 8.63 17.26
C SER A 667 -30.12 8.11 18.15
N ARG A 668 -31.28 8.80 18.12
CA ARG A 668 -32.53 8.44 18.78
C ARG A 668 -33.66 8.53 17.78
N ARG A 669 -34.66 7.66 17.96
CA ARG A 669 -35.91 7.71 17.19
C ARG A 669 -36.90 8.76 17.69
N PHE A 670 -36.70 9.24 18.89
CA PHE A 670 -37.49 10.31 19.53
C PHE A 670 -36.57 11.37 20.10
N ALA A 671 -37.06 12.61 20.15
CA ALA A 671 -36.35 13.73 20.79
C ALA A 671 -36.47 13.64 22.32
N ASP A 672 -35.99 12.56 22.91
CA ASP A 672 -36.20 12.19 24.32
C ASP A 672 -34.97 12.42 25.21
N ASN A 673 -33.86 12.96 24.63
CA ASN A 673 -32.56 13.11 25.29
C ASN A 673 -31.98 11.77 25.86
N GLY A 674 -32.46 10.63 25.37
CA GLY A 674 -31.90 9.31 25.69
C GLY A 674 -30.45 9.20 25.19
N THR A 675 -29.64 8.40 25.88
CA THR A 675 -28.20 8.25 25.58
C THR A 675 -27.85 6.94 24.92
N VAL A 676 -28.81 6.02 24.75
CA VAL A 676 -28.61 4.75 24.07
C VAL A 676 -28.75 4.95 22.57
N HIS A 677 -27.77 4.51 21.80
CA HIS A 677 -27.80 4.59 20.34
C HIS A 677 -28.88 3.66 19.76
N GLU A 678 -29.62 4.16 18.78
CA GLU A 678 -30.67 3.43 18.06
C GLU A 678 -30.46 3.60 16.55
N ASP A 679 -30.78 2.54 15.78
CA ASP A 679 -30.86 2.67 14.34
C ASP A 679 -31.98 3.65 13.96
N PRO A 680 -31.75 4.49 12.97
CA PRO A 680 -32.73 5.44 12.50
C PRO A 680 -33.92 4.73 11.81
N TRP A 681 -35.09 5.33 11.88
CA TRP A 681 -36.24 4.93 11.07
C TRP A 681 -36.13 5.49 9.67
N LEU A 682 -36.30 4.66 8.68
CA LEU A 682 -36.37 5.07 7.29
C LEU A 682 -37.59 5.96 7.02
N GLY A 683 -37.37 7.05 6.29
CA GLY A 683 -38.42 7.98 5.86
C GLY A 683 -39.13 8.72 7.00
N GLN A 684 -38.62 8.65 8.21
CA GLN A 684 -39.12 9.36 9.39
C GLN A 684 -38.03 10.26 9.97
N PRO A 685 -38.43 11.37 10.68
CA PRO A 685 -37.46 12.15 11.41
C PRO A 685 -36.79 11.35 12.53
N ASN A 686 -35.46 11.42 12.58
CA ASN A 686 -34.63 10.89 13.65
C ASN A 686 -33.83 12.04 14.29
N PHE A 687 -33.20 11.76 15.44
CA PHE A 687 -32.62 12.77 16.31
C PHE A 687 -31.21 12.34 16.72
N ALA A 688 -30.20 13.04 16.25
CA ALA A 688 -28.84 12.80 16.64
C ALA A 688 -28.39 13.73 17.76
N TYR A 689 -27.49 13.22 18.57
CA TYR A 689 -26.90 13.92 19.69
C TYR A 689 -25.38 13.70 19.69
N VAL A 690 -24.66 14.66 20.24
CA VAL A 690 -23.21 14.59 20.42
C VAL A 690 -22.80 15.22 21.74
N ARG A 691 -21.75 14.66 22.34
CA ARG A 691 -21.11 15.21 23.53
C ARG A 691 -19.83 15.92 23.15
N VAL A 692 -19.75 17.22 23.44
CA VAL A 692 -18.61 18.08 23.17
C VAL A 692 -17.95 18.45 24.49
N ARG A 693 -16.62 18.42 24.51
CA ARG A 693 -15.78 18.75 25.66
C ARG A 693 -14.76 19.80 25.29
N ASN A 694 -14.13 20.43 26.26
CA ASN A 694 -13.03 21.37 26.07
C ASN A 694 -11.80 20.91 26.88
N ARG A 695 -10.73 20.49 26.16
CA ARG A 695 -9.43 20.18 26.74
C ARG A 695 -8.57 21.41 26.97
N GLY A 696 -8.92 22.54 26.34
CA GLY A 696 -8.18 23.80 26.38
C GLY A 696 -8.02 24.39 27.77
N THR A 697 -7.13 25.35 27.90
CA THR A 697 -6.86 26.05 29.16
C THR A 697 -7.78 27.24 29.42
N GLN A 698 -8.56 27.66 28.42
CA GLN A 698 -9.54 28.75 28.49
C GLN A 698 -10.94 28.26 28.12
N THR A 699 -11.93 29.05 28.47
CA THR A 699 -13.31 28.80 28.10
C THR A 699 -13.48 28.90 26.58
N ALA A 700 -14.01 27.85 25.95
CA ALA A 700 -14.40 27.85 24.54
C ALA A 700 -15.68 28.68 24.36
N THR A 701 -15.60 29.67 23.51
CA THR A 701 -16.73 30.58 23.21
C THR A 701 -17.13 30.46 21.73
N ASN A 702 -18.35 30.86 21.39
CA ASN A 702 -18.89 30.75 20.04
C ASN A 702 -18.79 29.32 19.50
N VAL A 703 -19.09 28.34 20.35
CA VAL A 703 -19.07 26.94 19.95
C VAL A 703 -20.26 26.65 19.02
N ILE A 704 -19.96 26.11 17.85
CA ILE A 704 -20.94 25.69 16.86
C ILE A 704 -20.73 24.23 16.58
N VAL A 705 -21.80 23.45 16.67
CA VAL A 705 -21.79 22.03 16.30
C VAL A 705 -22.60 21.83 15.03
N ARG A 706 -22.05 21.14 14.06
CA ARG A 706 -22.68 20.79 12.77
C ARG A 706 -22.93 19.29 12.70
N GLY A 707 -24.04 18.90 12.11
CA GLY A 707 -24.41 17.49 11.93
C GLY A 707 -24.53 17.10 10.47
N PHE A 708 -23.92 15.98 10.12
CA PHE A 708 -23.94 15.40 8.78
C PHE A 708 -24.28 13.92 8.85
N HIS A 709 -24.79 13.40 7.74
CA HIS A 709 -25.10 11.98 7.58
C HIS A 709 -24.76 11.50 6.17
N CYS A 710 -24.57 10.21 6.01
CA CYS A 710 -24.42 9.59 4.69
C CYS A 710 -24.84 8.13 4.72
N ASN A 711 -24.96 7.53 3.53
CA ASN A 711 -25.24 6.11 3.38
C ASN A 711 -24.09 5.27 3.96
N PRO A 712 -24.39 4.03 4.46
CA PRO A 712 -23.38 3.14 5.01
C PRO A 712 -22.24 2.89 4.03
N GLY A 713 -21.02 3.19 4.44
CA GLY A 713 -19.87 3.05 3.54
C GLY A 713 -18.52 3.18 4.23
N ALA A 714 -17.48 2.85 3.48
CA ALA A 714 -16.08 3.03 3.85
C ALA A 714 -15.28 3.55 2.65
N GLY A 715 -14.21 4.28 2.92
CA GLY A 715 -13.47 5.02 1.90
C GLY A 715 -14.21 6.28 1.45
N LEU A 716 -14.93 6.89 2.38
CA LEU A 716 -15.71 8.10 2.15
C LEU A 716 -14.81 9.33 2.00
N THR A 717 -15.34 10.36 1.37
CA THR A 717 -14.63 11.62 1.08
C THR A 717 -15.48 12.80 1.57
N TRP A 718 -14.86 13.70 2.31
CA TRP A 718 -15.45 14.98 2.68
C TRP A 718 -15.19 16.02 1.56
N PRO A 719 -16.15 16.85 1.16
CA PRO A 719 -17.58 16.83 1.56
C PRO A 719 -18.46 15.91 0.70
N ASP A 720 -17.93 15.28 -0.33
CA ASP A 720 -18.66 14.69 -1.46
C ASP A 720 -19.70 13.64 -1.05
N ASP A 721 -19.40 12.83 -0.03
CA ASP A 721 -20.27 11.73 0.42
C ASP A 721 -21.24 12.16 1.52
N TRP A 722 -21.08 13.37 2.09
CA TRP A 722 -21.78 13.80 3.29
C TRP A 722 -22.87 14.83 2.99
N GLN A 723 -24.02 14.66 3.63
CA GLN A 723 -25.15 15.57 3.54
C GLN A 723 -25.41 16.23 4.91
N ALA A 724 -25.68 17.53 4.91
CA ALA A 724 -26.06 18.19 6.14
C ALA A 724 -27.41 17.67 6.64
N MET A 725 -27.53 17.46 7.94
CA MET A 725 -28.81 17.16 8.56
C MET A 725 -29.82 18.31 8.36
N THR A 726 -31.11 18.06 8.53
CA THR A 726 -32.16 19.10 8.47
C THR A 726 -31.90 20.19 9.51
N THR A 727 -31.46 19.80 10.73
CA THR A 727 -30.84 20.71 11.68
C THR A 727 -29.36 20.74 11.40
N ALA A 728 -28.92 21.63 10.51
CA ALA A 728 -27.53 21.61 10.02
C ALA A 728 -26.51 22.02 11.10
N GLN A 729 -26.91 22.91 12.03
CA GLN A 729 -26.02 23.40 13.10
C GLN A 729 -26.77 23.83 14.35
N ILE A 730 -26.10 23.75 15.48
CA ILE A 730 -26.58 24.23 16.78
C ILE A 730 -25.48 25.07 17.42
N ALA A 731 -25.83 26.32 17.84
CA ALA A 731 -24.94 27.12 18.66
C ALA A 731 -25.02 26.64 20.12
N VAL A 732 -23.92 26.56 20.77
CA VAL A 732 -23.78 25.98 22.10
C VAL A 732 -23.33 27.08 23.09
N SER A 733 -23.71 26.98 24.34
CA SER A 733 -23.17 27.80 25.41
C SER A 733 -21.67 27.61 25.59
N ASP A 734 -21.02 28.57 26.17
CA ASP A 734 -19.58 28.48 26.49
C ASP A 734 -19.24 27.23 27.28
N ILE A 735 -18.12 26.58 26.90
CA ILE A 735 -17.63 25.37 27.56
C ILE A 735 -16.35 25.70 28.31
N PRO A 736 -16.35 25.68 29.64
CA PRO A 736 -15.16 25.96 30.42
C PRO A 736 -14.11 24.87 30.28
N PRO A 737 -12.84 25.12 30.65
CA PRO A 737 -11.81 24.08 30.70
C PRO A 737 -12.25 22.82 31.47
N GLY A 738 -12.10 21.64 30.86
CA GLY A 738 -12.56 20.37 31.39
C GLY A 738 -14.08 20.16 31.40
N GLY A 739 -14.86 21.16 30.94
CA GLY A 739 -16.32 21.06 30.83
C GLY A 739 -16.80 20.22 29.67
N GLU A 740 -18.06 19.77 29.74
CA GLU A 740 -18.75 19.06 28.69
C GLU A 740 -20.18 19.54 28.49
N VAL A 741 -20.70 19.38 27.29
CA VAL A 741 -22.09 19.66 26.96
C VAL A 741 -22.63 18.62 26.00
N THR A 742 -23.87 18.17 26.19
CA THR A 742 -24.58 17.37 25.19
C THR A 742 -25.35 18.31 24.27
N VAL A 743 -25.12 18.16 22.97
CA VAL A 743 -25.72 18.99 21.93
C VAL A 743 -26.65 18.16 21.06
N GLY A 744 -27.82 18.66 20.80
CA GLY A 744 -28.89 18.02 20.04
C GLY A 744 -30.26 18.45 20.54
N PRO A 745 -31.36 17.99 19.91
CA PRO A 745 -31.35 17.02 18.80
C PRO A 745 -31.02 17.67 17.42
N PHE A 746 -30.18 17.00 16.66
CA PHE A 746 -30.06 17.23 15.22
C PHE A 746 -31.06 16.35 14.50
N THR A 747 -31.96 16.94 13.74
CA THR A 747 -33.01 16.23 13.02
C THR A 747 -32.57 15.92 11.60
N TRP A 748 -32.79 14.67 11.16
CA TRP A 748 -32.65 14.27 9.76
C TRP A 748 -33.62 13.14 9.42
N THR A 749 -33.81 12.88 8.13
CA THR A 749 -34.69 11.83 7.63
C THR A 749 -33.92 10.96 6.65
N PRO A 750 -33.58 9.71 7.02
CA PRO A 750 -32.93 8.77 6.11
C PRO A 750 -33.78 8.46 4.89
N SER A 751 -33.18 8.44 3.71
CA SER A 751 -33.85 8.17 2.42
C SER A 751 -33.58 6.74 1.89
N GLN A 752 -32.58 6.05 2.44
CA GLN A 752 -32.22 4.69 2.03
C GLN A 752 -32.51 3.70 3.14
N PRO A 753 -32.92 2.45 2.80
CA PRO A 753 -33.00 1.38 3.78
C PRO A 753 -31.58 1.06 4.26
N ASP A 754 -31.43 0.91 5.51
CA ASP A 754 -30.24 0.56 6.28
C ASP A 754 -29.73 1.69 7.19
N HIS A 755 -28.78 1.35 8.03
CA HIS A 755 -28.07 2.26 8.91
C HIS A 755 -27.39 3.40 8.12
N GLU A 756 -27.42 4.61 8.65
CA GLU A 756 -26.67 5.75 8.12
C GLU A 756 -25.47 6.08 9.00
N CYS A 757 -24.36 6.48 8.35
CA CYS A 757 -23.20 7.01 9.05
C CYS A 757 -23.52 8.43 9.54
N LEU A 758 -23.11 8.77 10.76
CA LEU A 758 -23.24 10.07 11.37
C LEU A 758 -21.86 10.72 11.52
N LEU A 759 -21.75 12.00 11.17
CA LEU A 759 -20.57 12.83 11.39
C LEU A 759 -20.97 14.10 12.12
N MET A 760 -20.38 14.33 13.30
CA MET A 760 -20.58 15.52 14.09
C MET A 760 -19.28 16.30 14.15
N VAL A 761 -19.37 17.62 13.99
CA VAL A 761 -18.23 18.53 13.94
C VAL A 761 -18.44 19.69 14.88
N ALA A 762 -17.57 19.86 15.85
CA ALA A 762 -17.56 21.01 16.76
C ALA A 762 -16.47 22.00 16.31
N SER A 763 -16.77 23.30 16.30
CA SER A 763 -15.80 24.37 16.09
C SER A 763 -16.00 25.46 17.12
N ALA A 764 -14.95 26.11 17.55
CA ALA A 764 -15.00 27.21 18.50
C ALA A 764 -14.10 28.38 18.06
N ALA A 765 -14.30 29.55 18.67
CA ALA A 765 -13.39 30.66 18.46
C ALA A 765 -11.97 30.26 18.96
N GLY A 766 -10.99 30.23 18.05
CA GLY A 766 -9.62 29.82 18.34
C GLY A 766 -9.33 28.32 18.17
N ASP A 767 -10.35 27.50 17.85
CA ASP A 767 -10.20 26.08 17.52
C ASP A 767 -11.19 25.67 16.40
N PRO A 768 -10.89 26.04 15.15
CA PRO A 768 -11.67 25.56 14.01
C PRO A 768 -11.44 24.06 13.77
N SER A 769 -12.45 23.36 13.25
CA SER A 769 -12.23 22.01 12.73
C SER A 769 -11.43 22.03 11.43
N ASN A 770 -10.71 20.96 11.14
CA ASN A 770 -9.98 20.83 9.87
C ASN A 770 -10.91 20.90 8.64
N ILE A 771 -12.20 20.55 8.76
CA ILE A 771 -13.14 20.71 7.63
C ILE A 771 -13.30 22.17 7.21
N ASP A 772 -13.03 23.11 8.08
CA ASP A 772 -13.15 24.55 7.81
C ASP A 772 -11.98 25.10 6.95
N VAL A 773 -10.93 24.30 6.77
CA VAL A 773 -9.77 24.63 5.93
C VAL A 773 -10.06 24.36 4.46
N PHE A 774 -10.95 23.39 4.15
CA PHE A 774 -11.23 22.99 2.78
C PHE A 774 -12.24 23.95 2.12
N GLY A 775 -11.86 24.50 0.97
CA GLY A 775 -12.68 25.39 0.15
C GLY A 775 -13.66 24.63 -0.76
N PRO A 776 -14.50 25.38 -1.51
CA PRO A 776 -15.38 24.77 -2.52
C PRO A 776 -14.59 24.04 -3.60
N GLY A 777 -14.90 22.76 -3.80
CA GLY A 777 -14.22 21.89 -4.77
C GLY A 777 -12.95 21.20 -4.25
N GLU A 778 -12.57 21.43 -3.02
CA GLU A 778 -11.54 20.68 -2.33
C GLU A 778 -12.17 19.51 -1.56
N SER A 779 -11.56 18.35 -1.65
CA SER A 779 -12.01 17.15 -0.95
C SER A 779 -10.88 16.46 -0.21
N ILE A 780 -11.20 15.81 0.90
CA ILE A 780 -10.27 15.03 1.70
C ILE A 780 -10.89 13.69 2.07
N GLU A 781 -10.07 12.68 2.09
CA GLU A 781 -10.46 11.34 2.50
C GLU A 781 -10.79 11.32 4.01
N GLU A 782 -11.91 10.70 4.34
CA GLU A 782 -12.41 10.56 5.71
C GLU A 782 -11.36 9.98 6.67
N TRP A 783 -10.65 8.93 6.22
CA TRP A 783 -9.63 8.26 7.04
C TRP A 783 -8.40 9.13 7.34
N ARG A 784 -8.19 10.21 6.60
CA ARG A 784 -7.20 11.25 6.89
C ARG A 784 -7.79 12.38 7.74
N LEU A 785 -9.06 12.67 7.60
CA LEU A 785 -9.72 13.78 8.28
C LEU A 785 -10.10 13.42 9.72
N VAL A 786 -10.93 12.37 9.90
CA VAL A 786 -11.58 12.07 11.18
C VAL A 786 -10.58 11.70 12.30
N PRO A 787 -9.60 10.79 12.11
CA PRO A 787 -8.70 10.43 13.20
C PRO A 787 -7.68 11.53 13.54
N HIS A 788 -7.53 12.56 12.71
CA HIS A 788 -6.54 13.62 12.87
C HIS A 788 -7.14 14.99 13.22
N ASP A 789 -8.45 15.02 13.50
CA ASP A 789 -9.16 16.18 14.05
C ASP A 789 -10.08 15.75 15.20
N ASN A 790 -9.70 16.10 16.45
CA ASN A 790 -10.48 15.76 17.65
C ASN A 790 -11.83 16.52 17.74
N ASN A 791 -12.04 17.54 16.90
CA ASN A 791 -13.32 18.23 16.78
C ASN A 791 -14.39 17.40 16.05
N ILE A 792 -13.99 16.27 15.44
CA ILE A 792 -14.86 15.42 14.64
C ILE A 792 -15.14 14.10 15.38
N GLY A 793 -16.40 13.73 15.42
CA GLY A 793 -16.82 12.38 15.85
C GLY A 793 -17.65 11.73 14.77
N GLN A 794 -17.28 10.50 14.40
CA GLN A 794 -18.00 9.69 13.43
C GLN A 794 -18.57 8.44 14.08
N ARG A 795 -19.81 8.09 13.72
CA ARG A 795 -20.39 6.82 14.13
C ARG A 795 -21.01 6.08 12.94
N ASN A 796 -20.47 4.91 12.69
CA ASN A 796 -20.93 3.96 11.68
C ASN A 796 -21.14 2.60 12.35
N VAL A 797 -22.05 2.56 13.33
CA VAL A 797 -22.30 1.42 14.20
C VAL A 797 -23.75 1.00 14.15
N HIS A 798 -23.98 -0.28 13.96
CA HIS A 798 -25.30 -0.88 13.89
C HIS A 798 -25.53 -1.80 15.12
N PRO A 799 -26.51 -1.53 15.99
CA PRO A 799 -26.81 -2.39 17.11
C PRO A 799 -27.49 -3.69 16.66
N VAL A 800 -26.99 -4.82 17.17
CA VAL A 800 -27.45 -6.17 16.82
C VAL A 800 -28.20 -6.77 18.02
N PRO A 801 -29.49 -7.14 17.91
CA PRO A 801 -30.26 -7.66 19.01
C PRO A 801 -29.80 -9.07 19.41
N ALA A 802 -28.96 -9.15 20.43
CA ALA A 802 -28.38 -10.41 20.90
C ALA A 802 -29.21 -11.11 22.00
N ALA A 803 -30.16 -10.42 22.61
CA ALA A 803 -31.07 -11.08 23.59
C ALA A 803 -31.99 -12.11 22.94
N GLY A 804 -32.24 -12.03 21.65
CA GLY A 804 -32.96 -13.03 20.85
C GLY A 804 -32.11 -14.24 20.41
N GLY A 805 -30.88 -14.37 20.89
CA GLY A 805 -29.93 -15.42 20.50
C GLY A 805 -29.57 -15.39 19.03
N ALA A 806 -29.29 -16.57 18.45
CA ALA A 806 -28.89 -16.70 17.05
C ALA A 806 -29.89 -16.06 16.07
N ALA A 807 -31.17 -16.14 16.32
CA ALA A 807 -32.17 -15.57 15.42
C ALA A 807 -32.12 -14.05 15.37
N GLY A 808 -31.90 -13.37 16.48
CA GLY A 808 -31.73 -11.91 16.52
C GLY A 808 -30.48 -11.44 15.80
N ILE A 809 -29.37 -12.13 16.02
CA ILE A 809 -28.09 -11.82 15.35
C ILE A 809 -28.21 -12.00 13.85
N MET A 810 -28.77 -13.13 13.38
CA MET A 810 -28.99 -13.42 11.97
C MET A 810 -29.91 -12.39 11.29
N ALA A 811 -30.97 -11.98 11.97
CA ALA A 811 -31.95 -11.04 11.41
C ALA A 811 -31.35 -9.68 11.05
N VAL A 812 -30.22 -9.32 11.64
CA VAL A 812 -29.55 -8.05 11.40
C VAL A 812 -28.30 -8.20 10.55
N LEU A 813 -27.47 -9.18 10.83
CA LEU A 813 -26.17 -9.30 10.14
C LEU A 813 -26.24 -9.97 8.77
N ASP A 814 -27.14 -10.98 8.62
CA ASP A 814 -27.20 -11.73 7.37
C ASP A 814 -27.85 -10.92 6.26
N GLY A 815 -27.17 -10.83 5.13
CA GLY A 815 -27.61 -10.04 3.99
C GLY A 815 -27.31 -8.54 4.06
N ARG A 816 -26.72 -8.04 5.16
CA ARG A 816 -26.34 -6.61 5.27
C ARG A 816 -25.41 -6.19 4.15
N ALA A 817 -25.66 -4.99 3.68
CA ALA A 817 -24.88 -4.39 2.61
C ALA A 817 -24.35 -3.00 3.02
N PHE A 818 -23.18 -2.68 2.51
CA PHE A 818 -22.58 -1.35 2.64
C PHE A 818 -21.75 -1.05 1.38
N THR A 819 -21.45 0.21 1.16
CA THR A 819 -20.70 0.65 -0.02
C THR A 819 -19.22 0.82 0.32
N VAL A 820 -18.35 0.22 -0.49
CA VAL A 820 -16.91 0.49 -0.46
C VAL A 820 -16.58 1.40 -1.63
N ARG A 821 -16.03 2.57 -1.35
CA ARG A 821 -15.58 3.54 -2.34
C ARG A 821 -14.05 3.59 -2.39
N ASN A 822 -13.48 3.79 -3.57
CA ASN A 822 -12.06 4.09 -3.73
C ASN A 822 -11.85 5.62 -3.69
N PRO A 823 -11.30 6.18 -2.60
CA PRO A 823 -11.02 7.61 -2.51
C PRO A 823 -9.74 8.03 -3.23
N PHE A 824 -8.93 7.07 -3.71
CA PHE A 824 -7.67 7.37 -4.39
C PHE A 824 -7.88 7.71 -5.86
N HIS A 825 -7.00 8.55 -6.41
CA HIS A 825 -7.02 8.94 -7.83
C HIS A 825 -6.49 7.85 -8.78
N ARG A 826 -6.25 6.64 -8.27
CA ARG A 826 -5.76 5.48 -9.01
C ARG A 826 -6.56 4.24 -8.69
N ARG A 827 -6.47 3.23 -9.55
CA ARG A 827 -7.02 1.92 -9.26
C ARG A 827 -6.23 1.26 -8.11
N VAL A 828 -6.94 0.71 -7.12
CA VAL A 828 -6.33 0.07 -5.95
C VAL A 828 -6.93 -1.31 -5.69
N PRO A 829 -6.13 -2.24 -5.13
CA PRO A 829 -6.65 -3.46 -4.54
C PRO A 829 -7.40 -3.12 -3.26
N VAL A 830 -8.52 -3.80 -3.04
CA VAL A 830 -9.35 -3.71 -1.84
C VAL A 830 -9.34 -5.06 -1.15
N GLN A 831 -9.08 -5.06 0.14
CA GLN A 831 -9.19 -6.20 1.03
C GLN A 831 -10.19 -5.88 2.15
N LEU A 832 -11.05 -6.83 2.47
CA LEU A 832 -11.99 -6.75 3.58
C LEU A 832 -11.53 -7.70 4.69
N ASP A 833 -11.35 -7.16 5.88
CA ASP A 833 -11.00 -7.94 7.07
C ASP A 833 -12.20 -7.98 8.03
N VAL A 834 -12.63 -9.18 8.40
CA VAL A 834 -13.78 -9.39 9.26
C VAL A 834 -13.32 -9.94 10.60
N ALA A 835 -13.43 -9.13 11.64
CA ALA A 835 -13.14 -9.51 13.01
C ALA A 835 -14.43 -9.85 13.77
N LEU A 836 -14.43 -10.98 14.46
CA LEU A 836 -15.53 -11.42 15.31
C LEU A 836 -15.16 -11.28 16.78
N PRO A 837 -16.15 -10.94 17.65
CA PRO A 837 -15.96 -11.05 19.10
C PRO A 837 -15.53 -12.47 19.48
N THR A 838 -14.65 -12.59 20.46
CA THR A 838 -14.15 -13.87 20.97
C THR A 838 -15.31 -14.86 21.26
N LEU A 839 -16.39 -14.38 21.86
CA LEU A 839 -17.59 -15.19 22.16
C LEU A 839 -18.17 -15.85 20.89
N LEU A 840 -18.32 -15.11 19.79
CA LEU A 840 -18.86 -15.65 18.53
C LEU A 840 -17.85 -16.59 17.86
N ALA A 841 -16.57 -16.24 17.87
CA ALA A 841 -15.50 -17.05 17.28
C ALA A 841 -15.39 -18.43 17.99
N GLU A 842 -15.41 -18.47 19.33
CA GLU A 842 -15.42 -19.71 20.13
C GLU A 842 -16.67 -20.56 19.89
N ARG A 843 -17.79 -19.92 19.60
CA ARG A 843 -19.06 -20.56 19.25
C ARG A 843 -19.14 -20.96 17.77
N ARG A 844 -18.05 -20.81 16.99
CA ARG A 844 -17.90 -21.19 15.58
C ARG A 844 -18.82 -20.41 14.63
N TRP A 845 -19.20 -19.20 14.98
CA TRP A 845 -19.85 -18.29 14.05
C TRP A 845 -18.84 -17.83 12.99
N ARG A 846 -19.33 -17.55 11.79
CA ARG A 846 -18.54 -16.95 10.71
C ARG A 846 -19.36 -15.88 10.02
N VAL A 847 -18.70 -14.80 9.64
CA VAL A 847 -19.26 -13.76 8.78
C VAL A 847 -18.39 -13.73 7.52
N GLU A 848 -19.02 -13.95 6.41
CA GLU A 848 -18.40 -14.07 5.09
C GLU A 848 -18.86 -12.91 4.21
N VAL A 849 -18.11 -12.59 3.17
CA VAL A 849 -18.49 -11.61 2.15
C VAL A 849 -19.13 -12.36 0.98
N ALA A 850 -20.44 -12.13 0.77
CA ALA A 850 -21.22 -12.80 -0.26
C ALA A 850 -21.14 -12.12 -1.64
N THR A 851 -20.42 -11.02 -1.77
CA THR A 851 -20.23 -10.26 -3.01
C THR A 851 -19.30 -11.02 -3.97
N PRO A 852 -19.51 -10.98 -5.29
CA PRO A 852 -18.57 -11.55 -6.25
C PRO A 852 -17.15 -11.00 -6.05
N GLY A 853 -16.15 -11.86 -5.98
CA GLY A 853 -14.77 -11.53 -5.63
C GLY A 853 -14.44 -11.70 -4.15
N GLY A 854 -15.42 -12.03 -3.31
CA GLY A 854 -15.22 -12.33 -1.89
C GLY A 854 -14.65 -11.13 -1.13
N THR A 855 -13.64 -11.38 -0.29
CA THR A 855 -12.98 -10.36 0.55
C THR A 855 -11.94 -9.53 -0.20
N SER A 856 -11.64 -9.87 -1.47
CA SER A 856 -10.59 -9.19 -2.24
C SER A 856 -11.05 -8.86 -3.65
N PHE A 857 -10.91 -7.59 -4.06
CA PHE A 857 -11.24 -7.10 -5.39
C PHE A 857 -10.49 -5.80 -5.70
N HIS A 858 -10.68 -5.25 -6.90
CA HIS A 858 -10.12 -3.96 -7.27
C HIS A 858 -11.20 -2.93 -7.55
N LEU A 859 -10.91 -1.68 -7.24
CA LEU A 859 -11.74 -0.53 -7.62
C LEU A 859 -10.92 0.47 -8.43
N ALA A 860 -11.49 0.94 -9.54
CA ALA A 860 -10.95 2.08 -10.27
C ALA A 860 -11.03 3.36 -9.44
N ALA A 861 -10.27 4.39 -9.82
CA ALA A 861 -10.31 5.71 -9.16
C ALA A 861 -11.75 6.22 -9.03
N GLY A 862 -12.16 6.62 -7.83
CA GLY A 862 -13.49 7.14 -7.52
C GLY A 862 -14.66 6.15 -7.67
N ALA A 863 -14.38 4.90 -8.06
CA ALA A 863 -15.42 3.87 -8.20
C ALA A 863 -15.88 3.35 -6.84
N SER A 864 -17.11 2.85 -6.81
CA SER A 864 -17.70 2.23 -5.62
C SER A 864 -18.27 0.85 -5.93
N ARG A 865 -18.35 0.00 -4.91
CA ARG A 865 -18.96 -1.33 -4.96
C ARG A 865 -19.77 -1.58 -3.71
N GLN A 866 -20.97 -2.13 -3.89
CA GLN A 866 -21.76 -2.63 -2.76
C GLN A 866 -21.21 -3.99 -2.32
N VAL A 867 -20.92 -4.11 -1.04
CA VAL A 867 -20.50 -5.34 -0.35
C VAL A 867 -21.66 -5.87 0.47
N ARG A 868 -21.87 -7.18 0.46
CA ARG A 868 -22.93 -7.85 1.21
C ARG A 868 -22.34 -8.92 2.12
N LEU A 869 -22.78 -8.92 3.39
CA LEU A 869 -22.38 -9.91 4.38
C LEU A 869 -23.26 -11.15 4.29
N ARG A 870 -22.69 -12.28 4.64
CA ARG A 870 -23.39 -13.55 4.86
C ARG A 870 -22.94 -14.13 6.19
N VAL A 871 -23.90 -14.50 7.03
CA VAL A 871 -23.60 -15.08 8.34
C VAL A 871 -23.82 -16.58 8.32
N VAL A 872 -22.85 -17.31 8.81
CA VAL A 872 -22.97 -18.75 9.08
C VAL A 872 -23.07 -18.92 10.60
N PRO A 873 -24.27 -19.23 11.15
CA PRO A 873 -24.45 -19.34 12.58
C PRO A 873 -23.69 -20.54 13.14
N GLY A 874 -23.10 -20.35 14.30
CA GLY A 874 -22.52 -21.42 15.11
C GLY A 874 -23.46 -21.90 16.22
N THR A 875 -22.89 -22.26 17.35
CA THR A 875 -23.67 -22.57 18.55
C THR A 875 -24.35 -21.31 19.08
N ASP A 876 -25.57 -21.42 19.58
CA ASP A 876 -26.36 -20.30 20.11
C ASP A 876 -25.65 -19.61 21.28
N VAL A 877 -25.91 -18.31 21.42
CA VAL A 877 -25.38 -17.47 22.50
C VAL A 877 -26.53 -16.85 23.27
N SER A 878 -26.37 -16.77 24.59
CA SER A 878 -27.37 -16.15 25.45
C SER A 878 -27.08 -14.65 25.67
N ALA A 879 -28.13 -13.89 25.97
CA ALA A 879 -28.01 -12.49 26.38
C ALA A 879 -27.05 -12.30 27.57
N ALA A 880 -27.06 -13.24 28.53
CA ALA A 880 -26.16 -13.18 29.68
C ALA A 880 -24.68 -13.35 29.30
N GLU A 881 -24.37 -14.22 28.36
CA GLU A 881 -23.00 -14.40 27.86
C GLU A 881 -22.55 -13.15 27.10
N VAL A 882 -23.40 -12.58 26.24
CA VAL A 882 -23.12 -11.33 25.56
C VAL A 882 -22.91 -10.17 26.53
N ALA A 883 -23.74 -10.08 27.59
CA ALA A 883 -23.58 -9.04 28.59
C ALA A 883 -22.28 -9.12 29.38
N GLN A 884 -21.73 -10.33 29.54
CA GLN A 884 -20.44 -10.56 30.21
C GLN A 884 -19.23 -10.44 29.26
N ALA A 885 -19.45 -10.48 27.96
CA ALA A 885 -18.37 -10.36 27.00
C ALA A 885 -17.73 -8.96 27.05
N THR A 886 -16.40 -8.93 27.06
CA THR A 886 -15.61 -7.69 27.04
C THR A 886 -15.52 -7.07 25.65
N ASP A 887 -15.62 -7.92 24.63
CA ASP A 887 -15.67 -7.54 23.21
C ASP A 887 -17.00 -8.04 22.63
N ARG A 888 -17.80 -7.11 22.06
CA ARG A 888 -19.13 -7.36 21.51
C ARG A 888 -19.29 -6.89 20.08
N GLU A 889 -18.20 -6.46 19.44
CA GLU A 889 -18.23 -5.85 18.13
C GLU A 889 -17.85 -6.87 17.04
N VAL A 890 -18.75 -7.06 16.06
CA VAL A 890 -18.39 -7.61 14.76
C VAL A 890 -17.94 -6.44 13.89
N ARG A 891 -16.71 -6.48 13.43
CA ARG A 891 -16.09 -5.39 12.67
C ARG A 891 -15.70 -5.84 11.29
N VAL A 892 -16.04 -5.03 10.29
CA VAL A 892 -15.58 -5.19 8.91
C VAL A 892 -14.68 -4.00 8.57
N SER A 893 -13.39 -4.24 8.49
CA SER A 893 -12.39 -3.23 8.10
C SER A 893 -12.16 -3.27 6.60
N VAL A 894 -12.03 -2.10 5.98
CA VAL A 894 -11.75 -1.94 4.56
C VAL A 894 -10.32 -1.44 4.40
N ILE A 895 -9.48 -2.27 3.77
CA ILE A 895 -8.08 -1.98 3.48
C ILE A 895 -7.95 -1.76 1.98
N GLN A 896 -7.39 -0.61 1.58
CA GLN A 896 -7.15 -0.28 0.17
C GLN A 896 -5.68 0.06 -0.02
N ASP A 897 -5.04 -0.64 -0.95
CA ASP A 897 -3.59 -0.54 -1.17
C ASP A 897 -2.78 -0.75 0.13
N GLY A 898 -3.27 -1.63 1.00
CA GLY A 898 -2.68 -1.88 2.32
C GLY A 898 -2.98 -0.82 3.39
N ILE A 899 -3.72 0.24 3.08
CA ILE A 899 -4.10 1.32 4.00
C ILE A 899 -5.51 1.05 4.55
N LEU A 900 -5.69 1.14 5.85
CA LEU A 900 -7.01 1.07 6.47
C LEU A 900 -7.78 2.37 6.21
N VAL A 901 -8.83 2.30 5.39
CA VAL A 901 -9.60 3.47 4.94
C VAL A 901 -10.98 3.62 5.59
N GLY A 902 -11.35 2.73 6.49
CA GLY A 902 -12.64 2.77 7.20
C GLY A 902 -13.24 1.40 7.43
N GLY A 903 -14.50 1.36 7.84
CA GLY A 903 -15.19 0.10 8.08
C GLY A 903 -16.61 0.27 8.62
N MET A 904 -17.21 -0.86 8.96
CA MET A 904 -18.53 -0.99 9.57
C MET A 904 -18.41 -1.74 10.90
N SER A 905 -19.15 -1.30 11.90
CA SER A 905 -19.24 -1.94 13.20
C SER A 905 -20.67 -2.41 13.49
N TYR A 906 -20.79 -3.63 14.02
CA TYR A 906 -22.04 -4.24 14.42
C TYR A 906 -21.93 -4.65 15.87
N GLU A 907 -22.60 -3.91 16.77
CA GLU A 907 -22.46 -4.09 18.22
C GLU A 907 -23.56 -5.02 18.76
N LEU A 908 -23.20 -6.15 19.36
CA LEU A 908 -24.13 -7.08 20.00
C LEU A 908 -24.75 -6.44 21.24
N ASP A 909 -26.08 -6.17 21.21
CA ASP A 909 -26.83 -5.57 22.28
C ASP A 909 -27.58 -6.66 23.08
N PRO A 910 -27.13 -7.01 24.30
CA PRO A 910 -27.77 -8.03 25.13
C PRO A 910 -29.15 -7.64 25.68
N ALA A 911 -29.50 -6.36 25.61
CA ALA A 911 -30.79 -5.86 26.07
C ALA A 911 -31.90 -5.97 25.00
N ARG A 912 -31.52 -6.13 23.72
CA ARG A 912 -32.48 -6.25 22.63
C ARG A 912 -32.74 -7.70 22.25
N ALA A 913 -34.01 -8.08 22.19
CA ALA A 913 -34.49 -9.42 21.81
C ALA A 913 -34.80 -9.52 20.30
N GLU A 914 -35.29 -8.46 19.68
CA GLU A 914 -35.73 -8.43 18.26
C GLU A 914 -35.10 -7.25 17.50
N ALA A 915 -34.84 -7.46 16.21
CA ALA A 915 -34.60 -6.37 15.31
C ALA A 915 -35.84 -5.48 15.26
N LEU A 916 -35.67 -4.18 15.54
CA LEU A 916 -36.80 -3.26 15.38
C LEU A 916 -37.16 -3.21 13.89
N PRO A 917 -38.47 -3.25 13.52
CA PRO A 917 -38.87 -3.18 12.13
C PRO A 917 -38.30 -1.92 11.48
N GLN A 918 -37.61 -2.07 10.38
CA GLN A 918 -37.12 -0.92 9.59
C GLN A 918 -38.26 -0.18 8.89
N ASP A 919 -39.39 -0.83 8.73
CA ASP A 919 -40.60 -0.27 8.15
C ASP A 919 -41.39 0.55 9.20
N GLY A 920 -41.39 1.86 9.01
CA GLY A 920 -41.93 2.82 9.93
C GLY A 920 -43.43 2.72 10.13
N CYS A 921 -43.85 1.88 11.11
CA CYS A 921 -45.13 2.08 11.80
C CYS A 921 -44.84 2.27 13.29
N PRO A 922 -44.97 3.47 13.85
CA PRO A 922 -44.80 3.66 15.26
C PRO A 922 -46.00 2.97 16.00
N GLU A 923 -45.70 2.00 16.83
CA GLU A 923 -46.65 1.67 17.90
C GLU A 923 -46.66 2.83 18.91
N HIS A 924 -47.51 3.81 18.65
CA HIS A 924 -47.82 4.80 19.66
C HIS A 924 -48.53 4.09 20.83
N PRO A 925 -48.13 4.29 22.09
CA PRO A 925 -48.93 3.83 23.23
C PRO A 925 -50.25 4.61 23.21
N GLY A 926 -51.31 4.01 22.66
CA GLY A 926 -52.60 4.62 22.53
C GLY A 926 -53.28 4.49 21.18
N ALA A 927 -52.63 3.92 20.16
CA ALA A 927 -53.24 3.66 18.87
C ALA A 927 -54.10 2.39 18.90
N PRO A 928 -55.27 2.36 18.28
CA PRO A 928 -56.10 1.18 18.25
C PRO A 928 -55.47 0.04 17.49
N ALA A 929 -55.73 -1.19 17.95
CA ALA A 929 -55.17 -2.49 17.47
C ALA A 929 -55.44 -2.87 15.99
N GLU A 930 -55.86 -1.93 15.15
CA GLU A 930 -56.21 -2.18 13.74
C GLU A 930 -55.09 -2.02 12.71
N CYS A 931 -53.89 -1.53 13.10
CA CYS A 931 -52.80 -1.34 12.14
C CYS A 931 -52.04 -2.61 11.72
N GLY A 932 -52.02 -3.65 12.57
CA GLY A 932 -51.29 -4.90 12.32
C GLY A 932 -51.83 -5.75 11.16
N ASP A 933 -53.08 -5.59 10.77
CA ASP A 933 -53.73 -6.39 9.71
C ASP A 933 -53.70 -5.74 8.34
N ARG A 934 -53.45 -4.42 8.24
CA ARG A 934 -53.44 -3.70 6.97
C ARG A 934 -52.18 -3.96 6.12
N CYS A 935 -51.04 -4.26 6.73
CA CYS A 935 -49.80 -4.54 5.99
C CYS A 935 -49.69 -5.99 5.49
N ARG A 936 -50.48 -6.94 6.02
CA ARG A 936 -50.49 -8.33 5.55
C ARG A 936 -51.52 -8.63 4.44
N ARG A 937 -52.52 -7.77 4.27
CA ARG A 937 -53.54 -7.90 3.24
C ARG A 937 -53.04 -7.72 1.78
N PRO A 938 -52.19 -6.72 1.43
CA PRO A 938 -51.81 -6.50 0.03
C PRO A 938 -51.11 -7.70 -0.63
N ALA A 939 -50.26 -8.41 0.10
CA ALA A 939 -49.56 -9.59 -0.44
C ALA A 939 -50.50 -10.79 -0.68
N ARG A 940 -51.50 -11.01 0.17
CA ARG A 940 -52.52 -12.06 -0.03
C ARG A 940 -53.52 -11.71 -1.12
N ASP A 941 -53.90 -10.46 -1.23
CA ASP A 941 -54.83 -9.98 -2.25
C ASP A 941 -54.19 -9.97 -3.64
N LEU A 942 -52.88 -9.66 -3.74
CA LEU A 942 -52.12 -9.79 -4.99
C LEU A 942 -52.02 -11.25 -5.47
N LEU A 943 -51.84 -12.21 -4.57
CA LEU A 943 -51.83 -13.65 -4.90
C LEU A 943 -53.22 -14.16 -5.33
N ARG A 944 -54.32 -13.59 -4.79
CA ARG A 944 -55.69 -13.88 -5.23
C ARG A 944 -56.01 -13.28 -6.60
N CYS A 945 -55.57 -12.07 -6.89
CA CYS A 945 -55.75 -11.44 -8.21
C CYS A 945 -55.00 -12.17 -9.32
N LEU A 946 -53.95 -12.92 -8.97
CA LEU A 946 -53.15 -13.67 -9.96
C LEU A 946 -53.66 -15.12 -10.20
N GLU A 947 -54.81 -15.50 -9.61
CA GLU A 947 -55.43 -16.84 -9.75
C GLU A 947 -54.47 -18.02 -9.54
N LEU A 948 -53.52 -17.88 -8.61
CA LEU A 948 -52.57 -18.95 -8.29
C LEU A 948 -53.17 -19.90 -7.23
N PRO A 949 -53.18 -21.22 -7.46
CA PRO A 949 -53.80 -22.17 -6.57
C PRO A 949 -53.06 -22.31 -5.22
N GLU A 950 -53.81 -22.34 -4.13
CA GLU A 950 -53.32 -22.64 -2.77
C GLU A 950 -52.97 -24.12 -2.67
N ALA A 951 -51.77 -24.51 -3.05
CA ALA A 951 -51.19 -25.80 -2.76
C ALA A 951 -49.70 -25.72 -2.48
N PRO A 952 -49.13 -26.53 -1.60
CA PRO A 952 -47.72 -26.48 -1.27
C PRO A 952 -46.91 -27.11 -2.42
N ILE A 953 -46.42 -26.26 -3.34
CA ILE A 953 -45.56 -26.70 -4.42
C ILE A 953 -44.20 -26.08 -4.27
N GLY A 954 -43.18 -26.92 -4.22
CA GLY A 954 -41.78 -26.50 -4.20
C GLY A 954 -41.41 -25.65 -5.43
N ARG A 955 -40.67 -24.61 -5.18
CA ARG A 955 -39.94 -23.73 -6.07
C ARG A 955 -40.58 -23.38 -7.42
N VAL A 956 -41.21 -22.22 -7.48
CA VAL A 956 -41.50 -21.52 -8.74
C VAL A 956 -40.39 -20.48 -8.98
N ARG A 957 -39.68 -20.61 -10.10
CA ARG A 957 -38.76 -19.59 -10.62
C ARG A 957 -39.53 -18.65 -11.52
N LEU A 958 -39.82 -17.43 -11.08
CA LEU A 958 -40.34 -16.37 -11.93
C LEU A 958 -39.15 -15.67 -12.63
N LYS A 959 -39.01 -15.74 -13.93
CA LYS A 959 -38.18 -14.89 -14.78
C LYS A 959 -39.03 -13.68 -15.17
N SER A 960 -38.67 -12.50 -14.64
CA SER A 960 -39.14 -11.15 -14.98
C SER A 960 -40.65 -11.02 -15.30
N VAL A 961 -41.37 -10.40 -14.37
CA VAL A 961 -42.69 -9.80 -14.65
C VAL A 961 -42.54 -8.27 -14.44
N GLN A 962 -42.76 -7.49 -15.48
CA GLN A 962 -42.97 -6.07 -15.37
C GLN A 962 -44.40 -5.83 -14.90
N VAL A 963 -44.60 -5.22 -13.72
CA VAL A 963 -45.93 -4.82 -13.25
C VAL A 963 -45.93 -3.28 -13.24
N GLU A 964 -46.74 -2.71 -14.11
CA GLU A 964 -47.04 -1.28 -14.10
C GLU A 964 -48.22 -1.07 -13.13
N ILE A 965 -48.02 -0.32 -12.06
CA ILE A 965 -49.06 0.00 -11.07
C ILE A 965 -49.44 1.48 -11.28
N GLU A 966 -50.60 1.70 -11.80
CA GLU A 966 -51.24 3.01 -11.86
C GLU A 966 -51.94 3.28 -10.51
N MET A 967 -51.40 4.20 -9.73
CA MET A 967 -52.03 4.67 -8.49
C MET A 967 -53.06 5.72 -8.80
N LYS A 968 -54.35 5.42 -8.57
CA LYS A 968 -55.41 6.43 -8.49
C LYS A 968 -55.47 6.94 -7.05
N ASP A 969 -55.41 8.24 -6.98
CA ASP A 969 -55.51 9.00 -5.71
C ASP A 969 -56.78 8.60 -4.93
N CYS A 970 -56.58 8.33 -3.64
CA CYS A 970 -57.65 8.40 -2.63
C CYS A 970 -57.29 9.39 -1.55
#